data_06d1b25934c5a675bcbc650e7bbf9c39
#
_entry.id   06d1b25934c5a675bcbc650e7bbf9c39
#
_cell.length_a   1.000
_cell.length_b   1.000
_cell.length_c   1.000
_cell.angle_alpha   90.00
_cell.angle_beta   90.00
_cell.angle_gamma   90.00
#
_symmetry.space_group_name_H-M   'P 1'
#
loop_
_entity.id
_entity.type
_entity.pdbx_description
1 polymer ?
#
loop_
_entity_poly.entity_id
_entity_poly.type
_entity_poly.pdbx_seq_one_letter_code
_entity_poly.pdbx_strand_id
1 'polypeptide(L)'
;MRNRIILACTTSALALVAMPSAALAQDQDGQVTVDSAPEDPTADDAIVVTAIQRSLATSQAIKQDSDQIVDSIVAEDIGKLPDVTATESLARITGVQVDYANGTAAGTRVRGLPNIATTYNGRELFTGQGRAVALQDFPSSSIARIDVYKSGSANLLEPGVAGLIDVRARKPLDFKGDRIAGGVSGVHWKQSQKLGVDANLLLSKRWETGIGDIGFLIEGSYTDLKFLDSSRNVAQAILSRNVAGLGTIRYPSFVNINYNTADRYRPSVATALQWRPSNELELYADFLFQGYRSSGYGSNLQINSGVQANLTDIELFPGTNKVKSMTASAGGVPTGNQNVVTGKTDTYQAGTGFIWKRDGLKITGDVAFTDSTYTRETTQFNYSLVVPQPTRTYDFDTDIGAGGGGVVVSNFPVNDPARYRMVALGENGEQSHGRDWQGRLDLDYRMGPTGITNVQAGVRFNSRDFDFANYSERGNAPAGQFYSLLPLDYHTVAPGFRGDKVPITRVFLTPTADSIMGNLDFLRDLTGDRTEVPPFDRVFFGNEKGYAGYVQGRYAFDLGSMTVDGLVGLRAVRTETEINGFDRVTEGGETILRPVSRSKSYTDFLPNVSARLRLTPKLQLRLAFTETRTRPGFGDLNPSLTIGAPATICTPSPDDPEAGPDNPNCVRTSNGGNADLEPIKSQNYDASLEWYFSRGGSLTLGLFQRDVTGFISDFTTDVEDAEFGRLRVTRPFNGGKGRLRGIEAAFRTFLRFPQLPEWLQNFGVLANYTYIDHGTELPEALAESLPGQQRIAGVSNHIANASVFYENQSFSARLSYNYRSDFVVVYNRVNDPSLGAGVLGPTLPVVEDGRGSLDFNATLDPTKNVTIAFSATNLLGAAATNHRQYDAEGNTYPWQTRFLETIYRVGVRFRF
;
A
#
# COMPACT_ATOMS: atom_id res chain seq x y z
N MET A 1 -22.33 26.58 1.74
CA MET A 1 -23.53 25.74 1.59
C MET A 1 -23.39 24.45 2.40
N ARG A 2 -23.34 24.59 3.72
CA ARG A 2 -23.23 23.47 4.67
C ARG A 2 -24.55 23.43 5.44
N ASN A 3 -25.43 22.46 5.23
CA ASN A 3 -26.58 22.10 6.11
C ASN A 3 -27.82 21.63 5.31
N ARG A 4 -27.70 20.65 4.40
CA ARG A 4 -28.90 20.06 3.78
C ARG A 4 -28.79 18.57 3.38
N ILE A 5 -27.89 17.76 4.00
CA ILE A 5 -27.77 16.33 3.59
C ILE A 5 -28.19 15.33 4.69
N ILE A 6 -28.54 15.80 5.90
CA ILE A 6 -28.86 14.86 7.00
C ILE A 6 -30.35 14.44 7.05
N LEU A 7 -31.23 14.96 6.19
CA LEU A 7 -32.66 14.70 6.32
C LEU A 7 -33.30 13.81 5.23
N ALA A 8 -32.53 13.20 4.36
CA ALA A 8 -33.10 12.39 3.26
C ALA A 8 -33.08 10.87 3.47
N CYS A 9 -32.52 10.36 4.57
CA CYS A 9 -32.43 8.92 4.83
C CYS A 9 -33.52 8.33 5.76
N THR A 10 -34.51 9.13 6.21
CA THR A 10 -35.48 8.69 7.23
C THR A 10 -36.89 8.41 6.71
N THR A 11 -37.18 8.52 5.41
CA THR A 11 -38.56 8.36 4.90
C THR A 11 -38.82 7.18 3.96
N SER A 12 -37.85 6.29 3.71
CA SER A 12 -38.07 5.14 2.81
C SER A 12 -38.25 3.78 3.48
N ALA A 13 -38.36 3.72 4.81
CA ALA A 13 -38.41 2.46 5.55
C ALA A 13 -39.84 2.03 6.02
N LEU A 14 -40.91 2.67 5.56
CA LEU A 14 -42.26 2.44 6.15
C LEU A 14 -43.35 2.08 5.14
N ALA A 15 -43.09 1.32 4.09
CA ALA A 15 -44.13 0.85 3.20
C ALA A 15 -43.86 -0.60 2.75
N LEU A 16 -44.05 -1.57 3.66
CA LEU A 16 -44.23 -2.99 3.31
C LEU A 16 -44.70 -3.77 4.54
N VAL A 17 -45.97 -3.55 4.90
CA VAL A 17 -46.70 -4.46 5.83
C VAL A 17 -48.02 -4.84 5.15
N ALA A 18 -48.14 -6.10 4.79
CA ALA A 18 -49.32 -6.94 4.86
C ALA A 18 -49.26 -8.09 3.85
N MET A 19 -49.04 -9.31 4.36
CA MET A 19 -49.67 -10.53 3.89
C MET A 19 -49.50 -11.66 4.93
N PRO A 20 -50.45 -12.59 5.03
CA PRO A 20 -50.70 -13.37 6.23
C PRO A 20 -49.96 -14.69 6.33
N SER A 21 -49.91 -15.17 7.56
CA SER A 21 -49.33 -16.42 8.05
C SER A 21 -49.92 -17.69 7.48
N ALA A 22 -49.10 -18.67 7.13
CA ALA A 22 -49.44 -20.08 7.17
C ALA A 22 -48.25 -20.88 7.69
N ALA A 23 -48.52 -21.72 8.67
CA ALA A 23 -47.57 -22.47 9.46
C ALA A 23 -47.27 -23.88 8.90
N LEU A 24 -46.17 -24.46 9.42
CA LEU A 24 -45.79 -25.87 9.56
C LEU A 24 -44.93 -26.51 8.43
N ALA A 25 -43.70 -26.86 8.71
CA ALA A 25 -43.23 -28.21 9.06
C ALA A 25 -41.70 -28.23 9.22
N GLN A 26 -41.24 -28.86 10.30
CA GLN A 26 -39.83 -29.19 10.57
C GLN A 26 -39.37 -30.28 9.60
N ASP A 27 -38.18 -30.11 9.04
CA ASP A 27 -37.32 -31.25 8.71
C ASP A 27 -35.85 -30.83 8.96
N GLN A 28 -35.19 -31.69 9.76
CA GLN A 28 -33.75 -31.57 10.06
C GLN A 28 -32.97 -32.10 8.88
N ASP A 29 -32.14 -31.29 8.28
CA ASP A 29 -30.99 -31.76 7.52
C ASP A 29 -29.80 -30.83 7.67
N GLY A 30 -28.67 -31.44 8.01
CA GLY A 30 -27.44 -30.79 8.42
C GLY A 30 -26.83 -29.92 7.32
N GLN A 31 -26.81 -28.63 7.56
CA GLN A 31 -26.13 -27.62 6.75
C GLN A 31 -24.96 -27.05 7.52
N VAL A 32 -23.75 -27.34 7.06
CA VAL A 32 -22.56 -26.57 7.46
C VAL A 32 -22.62 -25.22 6.74
N THR A 33 -23.24 -24.24 7.36
CA THR A 33 -23.10 -22.85 6.91
C THR A 33 -21.77 -22.32 7.41
N VAL A 34 -20.91 -21.88 6.49
CA VAL A 34 -19.60 -21.26 6.76
C VAL A 34 -19.74 -19.94 7.55
N ASP A 35 -20.94 -19.55 7.94
CA ASP A 35 -21.27 -18.31 8.64
C ASP A 35 -21.51 -18.46 10.15
N SER A 36 -21.40 -19.66 10.73
CA SER A 36 -21.53 -19.83 12.19
C SER A 36 -20.18 -20.08 12.83
N ALA A 37 -19.86 -19.27 13.86
CA ALA A 37 -18.78 -19.62 14.79
C ALA A 37 -19.04 -21.04 15.34
N PRO A 38 -18.00 -21.89 15.49
CA PRO A 38 -18.18 -23.26 15.96
C PRO A 38 -18.87 -23.28 17.31
N GLU A 39 -19.89 -24.12 17.45
CA GLU A 39 -20.59 -24.38 18.71
C GLU A 39 -19.60 -24.78 19.80
N ASP A 40 -19.86 -24.30 21.03
CA ASP A 40 -19.16 -24.69 22.24
C ASP A 40 -19.32 -26.22 22.41
N PRO A 41 -18.26 -27.03 22.47
CA PRO A 41 -18.41 -28.46 22.73
C PRO A 41 -18.97 -28.66 24.13
N THR A 42 -20.07 -29.40 24.22
CA THR A 42 -20.63 -29.92 25.48
C THR A 42 -19.54 -30.62 26.30
N ALA A 43 -19.56 -30.34 27.59
CA ALA A 43 -18.60 -30.79 28.57
C ALA A 43 -18.62 -32.34 28.68
N ASP A 44 -17.65 -32.97 28.00
CA ASP A 44 -16.99 -34.22 28.41
C ASP A 44 -15.76 -34.42 27.52
N ASP A 45 -14.60 -34.24 28.09
CA ASP A 45 -13.25 -34.07 27.54
C ASP A 45 -12.86 -32.60 27.29
N ALA A 46 -12.53 -31.90 28.37
CA ALA A 46 -12.15 -30.49 28.37
C ALA A 46 -10.72 -30.29 27.82
N ILE A 47 -10.54 -30.40 26.49
CA ILE A 47 -9.43 -29.73 25.85
C ILE A 47 -9.80 -28.24 25.77
N VAL A 48 -9.23 -27.45 26.65
CA VAL A 48 -9.39 -25.98 26.63
C VAL A 48 -8.83 -25.46 25.30
N VAL A 49 -9.71 -25.06 24.41
CA VAL A 49 -9.34 -24.47 23.10
C VAL A 49 -9.05 -23.00 23.32
N THR A 50 -7.77 -22.63 23.26
CA THR A 50 -7.28 -21.27 23.45
C THR A 50 -7.59 -20.36 22.25
N ALA A 51 -7.43 -19.05 22.39
CA ALA A 51 -7.81 -18.07 21.37
C ALA A 51 -7.01 -18.22 20.07
N ILE A 52 -5.67 -18.40 20.17
CA ILE A 52 -4.80 -18.62 19.00
C ILE A 52 -5.18 -19.93 18.31
N GLN A 53 -5.39 -20.99 19.08
CA GLN A 53 -5.76 -22.29 18.53
C GLN A 53 -7.09 -22.24 17.77
N ARG A 54 -8.10 -21.53 18.32
CA ARG A 54 -9.40 -21.35 17.68
C ARG A 54 -9.25 -20.60 16.37
N SER A 55 -8.52 -19.49 16.35
CA SER A 55 -8.24 -18.70 15.16
C SER A 55 -7.56 -19.54 14.07
N LEU A 56 -6.52 -20.31 14.43
CA LEU A 56 -5.80 -21.19 13.49
C LEU A 56 -6.69 -22.34 12.98
N ALA A 57 -7.52 -22.92 13.82
CA ALA A 57 -8.45 -23.99 13.42
C ALA A 57 -9.55 -23.47 12.47
N THR A 58 -10.09 -22.26 12.74
CA THR A 58 -11.07 -21.62 11.86
C THR A 58 -10.45 -21.24 10.51
N SER A 59 -9.25 -20.65 10.51
CA SER A 59 -8.51 -20.36 9.28
C SER A 59 -8.23 -21.63 8.47
N GLN A 60 -7.95 -22.75 9.14
CA GLN A 60 -7.76 -24.06 8.51
C GLN A 60 -9.04 -24.54 7.85
N ALA A 61 -10.19 -24.47 8.55
CA ALA A 61 -11.47 -24.90 8.03
C ALA A 61 -11.87 -24.08 6.80
N ILE A 62 -11.74 -22.76 6.87
CA ILE A 62 -12.00 -21.87 5.71
C ILE A 62 -11.16 -22.29 4.49
N LYS A 63 -9.87 -22.52 4.68
CA LYS A 63 -8.98 -22.96 3.61
C LYS A 63 -9.36 -24.36 3.10
N GLN A 64 -9.64 -25.29 3.98
CA GLN A 64 -9.95 -26.68 3.65
C GLN A 64 -11.26 -26.81 2.85
N ASP A 65 -12.26 -25.99 3.18
CA ASP A 65 -13.62 -26.06 2.58
C ASP A 65 -13.78 -25.16 1.36
N SER A 66 -12.91 -24.17 1.18
CA SER A 66 -12.97 -23.29 0.00
C SER A 66 -12.71 -24.04 -1.30
N ASP A 67 -13.35 -23.63 -2.38
CA ASP A 67 -13.07 -24.10 -3.74
C ASP A 67 -11.88 -23.34 -4.38
N GLN A 68 -11.58 -22.14 -3.87
CA GLN A 68 -10.46 -21.32 -4.30
C GLN A 68 -9.23 -21.57 -3.42
N ILE A 69 -8.06 -21.18 -3.92
CA ILE A 69 -6.85 -21.10 -3.10
C ILE A 69 -6.95 -19.82 -2.29
N VAL A 70 -7.33 -19.95 -1.03
CA VAL A 70 -7.51 -18.86 -0.08
C VAL A 70 -6.71 -19.13 1.19
N ASP A 71 -6.15 -18.06 1.75
CA ASP A 71 -5.61 -18.05 3.10
C ASP A 71 -6.34 -16.99 3.92
N SER A 72 -6.73 -17.33 5.14
CA SER A 72 -7.51 -16.44 6.00
C SER A 72 -6.80 -16.16 7.31
N ILE A 73 -6.90 -14.91 7.77
CA ILE A 73 -6.56 -14.50 9.12
C ILE A 73 -7.87 -14.25 9.86
N VAL A 74 -8.11 -15.04 10.87
CA VAL A 74 -9.29 -14.89 11.74
C VAL A 74 -8.86 -14.20 13.02
N ALA A 75 -9.61 -13.21 13.47
CA ALA A 75 -9.35 -12.52 14.71
C ALA A 75 -9.36 -13.51 15.90
N GLU A 76 -8.34 -13.46 16.75
CA GLU A 76 -8.20 -14.33 17.91
C GLU A 76 -9.29 -14.10 18.95
N ASP A 77 -9.74 -12.83 19.04
CA ASP A 77 -10.82 -12.38 19.91
C ASP A 77 -11.40 -11.06 19.38
N ILE A 78 -12.39 -10.48 20.04
CA ILE A 78 -12.94 -9.16 19.73
C ILE A 78 -11.83 -8.12 19.89
N GLY A 79 -11.55 -7.37 18.83
CA GLY A 79 -10.50 -6.36 18.82
C GLY A 79 -9.07 -6.92 18.89
N LYS A 80 -8.86 -8.20 18.61
CA LYS A 80 -7.55 -8.85 18.63
C LYS A 80 -7.26 -9.56 17.31
N LEU A 81 -6.72 -8.84 16.33
CA LEU A 81 -5.97 -9.46 15.23
C LEU A 81 -4.67 -10.06 15.80
N PRO A 82 -4.06 -11.02 15.10
CA PRO A 82 -2.76 -11.57 15.50
C PRO A 82 -1.66 -10.52 15.66
N ASP A 83 -1.75 -9.42 14.94
CA ASP A 83 -0.82 -8.29 14.96
C ASP A 83 -1.57 -6.97 15.16
N VAL A 84 -0.80 -5.89 15.28
CA VAL A 84 -1.32 -4.57 15.62
C VAL A 84 -2.18 -3.98 14.50
N THR A 85 -1.79 -4.19 13.25
CA THR A 85 -2.52 -3.73 12.08
C THR A 85 -2.94 -4.89 11.18
N ALA A 86 -3.98 -4.66 10.37
CA ALA A 86 -4.41 -5.62 9.35
C ALA A 86 -3.26 -5.96 8.39
N THR A 87 -2.49 -4.96 7.98
CA THR A 87 -1.36 -5.13 7.05
C THR A 87 -0.24 -5.99 7.63
N GLU A 88 0.13 -5.78 8.90
CA GLU A 88 1.14 -6.63 9.58
C GLU A 88 0.68 -8.08 9.70
N SER A 89 -0.60 -8.29 10.00
CA SER A 89 -1.18 -9.63 10.06
C SER A 89 -1.08 -10.37 8.71
N LEU A 90 -1.24 -9.65 7.59
CA LEU A 90 -1.12 -10.21 6.24
C LEU A 90 0.29 -10.75 5.94
N ALA A 91 1.34 -10.21 6.56
CA ALA A 91 2.70 -10.73 6.41
C ALA A 91 2.86 -12.21 6.82
N ARG A 92 1.94 -12.77 7.60
CA ARG A 92 1.95 -14.18 8.03
C ARG A 92 1.40 -15.14 6.99
N ILE A 93 0.72 -14.62 5.98
CA ILE A 93 0.18 -15.43 4.88
C ILE A 93 1.33 -15.77 3.93
N THR A 94 1.40 -17.04 3.55
CA THR A 94 2.39 -17.54 2.58
C THR A 94 2.30 -16.72 1.29
N GLY A 95 3.44 -16.28 0.74
CA GLY A 95 3.50 -15.48 -0.48
C GLY A 95 3.05 -14.02 -0.34
N VAL A 96 2.74 -13.55 0.86
CA VAL A 96 2.42 -12.15 1.11
C VAL A 96 3.65 -11.41 1.63
N GLN A 97 3.92 -10.26 1.03
CA GLN A 97 4.96 -9.31 1.41
C GLN A 97 4.31 -8.01 1.91
N VAL A 98 4.96 -7.37 2.87
CA VAL A 98 4.56 -6.06 3.37
C VAL A 98 5.68 -5.07 3.16
N ASP A 99 5.34 -3.94 2.54
CA ASP A 99 6.24 -2.80 2.37
C ASP A 99 6.03 -1.83 3.54
N TYR A 100 7.13 -1.27 4.04
CA TYR A 100 7.10 -0.31 5.14
C TYR A 100 7.40 1.09 4.61
N ALA A 101 6.58 2.06 4.98
CA ALA A 101 6.78 3.46 4.67
C ALA A 101 6.36 4.32 5.87
N ASN A 102 7.10 5.39 6.11
CA ASN A 102 6.76 6.37 7.14
C ASN A 102 6.45 5.73 8.51
N GLY A 103 7.31 4.79 8.93
CA GLY A 103 7.23 4.14 10.24
C GLY A 103 6.14 3.06 10.38
N THR A 104 5.38 2.74 9.33
CA THR A 104 4.29 1.76 9.40
C THR A 104 4.29 0.81 8.20
N ALA A 105 3.64 -0.34 8.34
CA ALA A 105 3.31 -1.23 7.25
C ALA A 105 2.32 -0.51 6.30
N ALA A 106 2.74 -0.22 5.06
CA ALA A 106 2.01 0.65 4.15
C ALA A 106 1.45 -0.08 2.92
N GLY A 107 2.23 -0.96 2.32
CA GLY A 107 1.86 -1.69 1.11
C GLY A 107 1.78 -3.19 1.32
N THR A 108 0.98 -3.86 0.51
CA THR A 108 0.88 -5.32 0.49
C THR A 108 1.10 -5.83 -0.92
N ARG A 109 1.84 -6.91 -1.06
CA ARG A 109 2.06 -7.62 -2.32
C ARG A 109 1.72 -9.08 -2.13
N VAL A 110 1.03 -9.67 -3.09
CA VAL A 110 0.75 -11.11 -3.11
C VAL A 110 1.58 -11.73 -4.23
N ARG A 111 2.44 -12.71 -3.88
CA ARG A 111 3.40 -13.31 -4.80
C ARG A 111 4.26 -12.28 -5.54
N GLY A 112 4.64 -11.23 -4.83
CA GLY A 112 5.46 -10.13 -5.32
C GLY A 112 4.73 -9.04 -6.10
N LEU A 113 3.49 -9.22 -6.52
CA LEU A 113 2.72 -8.25 -7.30
C LEU A 113 1.87 -7.33 -6.40
N PRO A 114 1.83 -6.01 -6.68
CA PRO A 114 1.05 -5.04 -5.92
C PRO A 114 -0.40 -4.92 -6.40
N ASN A 115 -0.74 -5.50 -7.54
CA ASN A 115 -2.01 -5.33 -8.26
C ASN A 115 -3.12 -6.19 -7.62
N ILE A 116 -3.50 -5.84 -6.40
CA ILE A 116 -4.48 -6.53 -5.56
C ILE A 116 -5.80 -5.76 -5.59
N ALA A 117 -6.92 -6.46 -5.79
CA ALA A 117 -8.23 -5.89 -5.50
C ALA A 117 -8.50 -5.99 -3.99
N THR A 118 -9.09 -4.97 -3.39
CA THR A 118 -9.47 -4.96 -1.97
C THR A 118 -10.94 -4.68 -1.81
N THR A 119 -11.60 -5.49 -0.97
CA THR A 119 -13.01 -5.31 -0.65
C THR A 119 -13.24 -5.25 0.86
N TYR A 120 -14.31 -4.56 1.26
CA TYR A 120 -14.87 -4.57 2.59
C TYR A 120 -16.28 -5.17 2.55
N ASN A 121 -16.48 -6.31 3.21
CA ASN A 121 -17.71 -7.10 3.13
C ASN A 121 -18.11 -7.47 1.68
N GLY A 122 -17.11 -7.70 0.80
CA GLY A 122 -17.31 -8.01 -0.61
C GLY A 122 -17.66 -6.82 -1.51
N ARG A 123 -17.59 -5.60 -0.99
CA ARG A 123 -17.79 -4.33 -1.72
C ARG A 123 -16.46 -3.61 -1.91
N GLU A 124 -16.26 -3.02 -3.06
CA GLU A 124 -15.07 -2.20 -3.32
C GLU A 124 -15.16 -0.87 -2.56
N LEU A 125 -14.03 -0.40 -2.01
CA LEU A 125 -13.91 0.94 -1.47
C LEU A 125 -13.20 1.81 -2.50
N PHE A 126 -13.89 2.79 -3.02
CA PHE A 126 -13.38 3.67 -4.03
C PHE A 126 -12.93 5.02 -3.42
N THR A 127 -11.68 5.41 -3.66
CA THR A 127 -11.06 6.59 -3.04
C THR A 127 -10.64 7.69 -4.03
N GLY A 128 -11.04 7.60 -5.29
CA GLY A 128 -10.78 8.62 -6.32
C GLY A 128 -9.62 8.26 -7.24
N GLN A 129 -8.51 9.00 -7.21
CA GLN A 129 -7.41 8.88 -8.17
C GLN A 129 -6.80 7.48 -8.27
N GLY A 130 -6.58 6.84 -7.13
CA GLY A 130 -6.07 5.48 -7.05
C GLY A 130 -7.18 4.43 -6.94
N ARG A 131 -6.84 3.17 -7.26
CA ARG A 131 -7.74 2.01 -7.06
C ARG A 131 -7.36 1.19 -5.83
N ALA A 132 -6.20 1.44 -5.26
CA ALA A 132 -5.72 0.74 -4.08
C ALA A 132 -6.28 1.36 -2.81
N VAL A 133 -6.65 0.50 -1.86
CA VAL A 133 -7.13 0.89 -0.54
C VAL A 133 -6.02 0.67 0.49
N ALA A 134 -5.83 1.64 1.36
CA ALA A 134 -4.88 1.54 2.45
C ALA A 134 -5.43 0.61 3.56
N LEU A 135 -4.99 -0.64 3.56
CA LEU A 135 -5.44 -1.66 4.52
C LEU A 135 -5.18 -1.28 5.99
N GLN A 136 -4.17 -0.47 6.25
CA GLN A 136 -3.87 0.05 7.58
C GLN A 136 -4.94 1.02 8.12
N ASP A 137 -5.85 1.51 7.29
CA ASP A 137 -6.89 2.45 7.70
C ASP A 137 -8.17 1.73 8.17
N PHE A 138 -8.26 0.40 8.02
CA PHE A 138 -9.37 -0.37 8.55
C PHE A 138 -9.27 -0.53 10.08
N PRO A 139 -10.37 -0.30 10.81
CA PRO A 139 -10.40 -0.49 12.26
C PRO A 139 -10.21 -1.97 12.62
N SER A 140 -9.06 -2.29 13.22
CA SER A 140 -8.72 -3.68 13.56
C SER A 140 -9.70 -4.34 14.52
N SER A 141 -10.40 -3.55 15.33
CA SER A 141 -11.39 -4.03 16.30
C SER A 141 -12.68 -4.53 15.65
N SER A 142 -13.10 -3.94 14.53
CA SER A 142 -14.30 -4.37 13.80
C SER A 142 -14.04 -5.56 12.87
N ILE A 143 -12.78 -5.89 12.59
CA ILE A 143 -12.42 -6.97 11.68
C ILE A 143 -12.69 -8.33 12.35
N ALA A 144 -13.52 -9.15 11.71
CA ALA A 144 -13.72 -10.56 12.07
C ALA A 144 -12.64 -11.45 11.42
N ARG A 145 -12.37 -11.22 10.14
CA ARG A 145 -11.36 -11.95 9.37
C ARG A 145 -10.90 -11.17 8.14
N ILE A 146 -9.76 -11.58 7.60
CA ILE A 146 -9.24 -11.11 6.32
C ILE A 146 -8.98 -12.33 5.45
N ASP A 147 -9.62 -12.40 4.29
CA ASP A 147 -9.48 -13.48 3.33
C ASP A 147 -8.60 -13.02 2.16
N VAL A 148 -7.53 -13.78 1.86
CA VAL A 148 -6.63 -13.51 0.73
C VAL A 148 -6.83 -14.59 -0.32
N TYR A 149 -7.58 -14.26 -1.37
CA TYR A 149 -7.84 -15.14 -2.50
C TYR A 149 -6.69 -15.03 -3.51
N LYS A 150 -5.93 -16.10 -3.65
CA LYS A 150 -4.82 -16.22 -4.61
C LYS A 150 -5.28 -16.75 -5.96
N SER A 151 -6.46 -17.38 -6.01
CA SER A 151 -7.18 -17.76 -7.24
C SER A 151 -8.57 -17.14 -7.23
N GLY A 152 -9.07 -16.76 -8.41
CA GLY A 152 -10.39 -16.15 -8.57
C GLY A 152 -11.48 -17.19 -8.77
N SER A 153 -12.74 -16.72 -8.69
CA SER A 153 -13.95 -17.42 -9.15
C SER A 153 -14.94 -16.41 -9.71
N ALA A 154 -15.88 -16.86 -10.54
CA ALA A 154 -16.77 -15.98 -11.29
C ALA A 154 -17.70 -15.14 -10.39
N ASN A 155 -18.07 -15.63 -9.21
CA ASN A 155 -18.92 -14.93 -8.23
C ASN A 155 -18.20 -13.86 -7.40
N LEU A 156 -16.86 -13.88 -7.35
CA LEU A 156 -16.09 -12.84 -6.67
C LEU A 156 -16.02 -11.57 -7.52
N LEU A 157 -15.71 -10.44 -6.88
CA LEU A 157 -15.23 -9.24 -7.59
C LEU A 157 -14.01 -9.63 -8.41
N GLU A 158 -13.77 -8.97 -9.54
CA GLU A 158 -12.59 -9.25 -10.37
C GLU A 158 -11.33 -9.14 -9.51
N PRO A 159 -10.65 -10.27 -9.23
CA PRO A 159 -9.37 -10.22 -8.56
C PRO A 159 -8.39 -9.44 -9.42
N GLY A 160 -7.53 -8.64 -8.80
CA GLY A 160 -6.37 -8.12 -9.48
C GLY A 160 -5.45 -9.26 -9.95
N VAL A 161 -4.47 -8.96 -10.79
CA VAL A 161 -3.50 -9.98 -11.26
C VAL A 161 -2.74 -10.65 -10.10
N ALA A 162 -2.65 -9.99 -8.95
CA ALA A 162 -2.07 -10.53 -7.73
C ALA A 162 -3.08 -11.32 -6.86
N GLY A 163 -4.37 -11.01 -6.96
CA GLY A 163 -5.44 -11.62 -6.17
C GLY A 163 -6.43 -10.62 -5.59
N LEU A 164 -7.24 -11.08 -4.62
CA LEU A 164 -8.23 -10.28 -3.91
C LEU A 164 -8.03 -10.42 -2.40
N ILE A 165 -8.06 -9.29 -1.69
CA ILE A 165 -8.13 -9.24 -0.22
C ILE A 165 -9.52 -8.76 0.16
N ASP A 166 -10.26 -9.59 0.90
CA ASP A 166 -11.59 -9.26 1.41
C ASP A 166 -11.54 -9.11 2.93
N VAL A 167 -11.77 -7.89 3.41
CA VAL A 167 -11.87 -7.56 4.83
C VAL A 167 -13.31 -7.75 5.28
N ARG A 168 -13.53 -8.70 6.19
CA ARG A 168 -14.83 -9.02 6.73
C ARG A 168 -15.03 -8.38 8.11
N ALA A 169 -16.04 -7.54 8.23
CA ALA A 169 -16.44 -6.96 9.49
C ALA A 169 -17.29 -7.94 10.33
N ARG A 170 -17.31 -7.70 11.63
CA ARG A 170 -18.23 -8.38 12.56
C ARG A 170 -19.67 -7.92 12.35
N LYS A 171 -20.60 -8.84 12.51
CA LYS A 171 -22.02 -8.54 12.47
C LYS A 171 -22.69 -8.83 13.83
N PRO A 172 -23.75 -8.11 14.19
CA PRO A 172 -24.34 -8.25 15.53
C PRO A 172 -24.93 -9.63 15.81
N LEU A 173 -25.51 -10.31 14.81
CA LEU A 173 -26.06 -11.66 14.97
C LEU A 173 -25.01 -12.77 14.98
N ASP A 174 -23.71 -12.46 14.77
CA ASP A 174 -22.61 -13.41 14.99
C ASP A 174 -22.40 -13.68 16.48
N PHE A 175 -22.92 -12.82 17.36
CA PHE A 175 -22.84 -12.97 18.81
C PHE A 175 -24.07 -13.69 19.37
N LYS A 176 -23.86 -14.59 20.33
CA LYS A 176 -24.95 -15.29 21.04
C LYS A 176 -25.75 -14.40 22.01
N GLY A 177 -25.30 -13.14 22.25
CA GLY A 177 -25.94 -12.18 23.16
C GLY A 177 -25.29 -10.82 23.04
N ASP A 178 -25.64 -9.93 23.97
CA ASP A 178 -25.05 -8.60 24.08
C ASP A 178 -23.53 -8.67 24.30
N ARG A 179 -22.78 -7.72 23.71
CA ARG A 179 -21.33 -7.64 23.86
C ARG A 179 -20.87 -6.20 24.06
N ILE A 180 -19.99 -6.02 24.99
CA ILE A 180 -19.23 -4.79 25.20
C ILE A 180 -17.76 -5.17 25.21
N ALA A 181 -16.97 -4.65 24.28
CA ALA A 181 -15.53 -4.92 24.23
C ALA A 181 -14.78 -3.66 23.85
N GLY A 182 -13.60 -3.48 24.40
CA GLY A 182 -12.78 -2.32 24.08
C GLY A 182 -11.37 -2.44 24.64
N GLY A 183 -10.55 -1.44 24.31
CA GLY A 183 -9.19 -1.39 24.82
C GLY A 183 -8.56 -0.03 24.65
N VAL A 184 -7.54 0.21 25.46
CA VAL A 184 -6.67 1.39 25.40
C VAL A 184 -5.22 0.93 25.49
N SER A 185 -4.35 1.47 24.64
CA SER A 185 -2.93 1.17 24.62
C SER A 185 -2.10 2.44 24.54
N GLY A 186 -1.07 2.55 25.36
CA GLY A 186 0.00 3.51 25.19
C GLY A 186 1.03 2.98 24.20
N VAL A 187 1.51 3.84 23.31
CA VAL A 187 2.45 3.51 22.24
C VAL A 187 3.69 4.38 22.37
N HIS A 188 4.88 3.78 22.32
CA HIS A 188 6.16 4.47 22.32
C HIS A 188 6.92 4.18 21.03
N TRP A 189 7.40 5.23 20.37
CA TRP A 189 8.16 5.21 19.11
C TRP A 189 9.63 5.50 19.39
N LYS A 190 10.51 4.54 19.11
CA LYS A 190 11.93 4.64 19.49
C LYS A 190 12.69 5.72 18.72
N GLN A 191 12.43 5.89 17.41
CA GLN A 191 13.14 6.92 16.63
C GLN A 191 12.65 8.32 16.98
N SER A 192 11.34 8.53 17.05
CA SER A 192 10.75 9.84 17.39
C SER A 192 10.80 10.19 18.88
N GLN A 193 10.94 9.19 19.78
CA GLN A 193 10.86 9.36 21.26
C GLN A 193 9.53 9.95 21.71
N LYS A 194 8.47 9.78 20.94
CA LYS A 194 7.12 10.26 21.25
C LYS A 194 6.25 9.15 21.85
N LEU A 195 5.21 9.58 22.57
CA LEU A 195 4.15 8.72 23.09
C LEU A 195 2.84 9.00 22.35
N GLY A 196 2.10 7.95 22.02
CA GLY A 196 0.79 7.99 21.41
C GLY A 196 -0.20 7.10 22.14
N VAL A 197 -1.47 7.14 21.75
CA VAL A 197 -2.56 6.35 22.33
C VAL A 197 -3.40 5.72 21.21
N ASP A 198 -3.66 4.43 21.34
CA ASP A 198 -4.64 3.71 20.53
C ASP A 198 -5.82 3.33 21.42
N ALA A 199 -7.06 3.55 20.95
CA ALA A 199 -8.26 3.21 21.69
C ALA A 199 -9.35 2.66 20.78
N ASN A 200 -10.17 1.74 21.29
CA ASN A 200 -11.34 1.22 20.59
C ASN A 200 -12.45 0.79 21.56
N LEU A 201 -13.70 0.86 21.07
CA LEU A 201 -14.88 0.41 21.79
C LEU A 201 -15.88 -0.20 20.80
N LEU A 202 -16.34 -1.41 21.09
CA LEU A 202 -17.40 -2.12 20.37
C LEU A 202 -18.56 -2.39 21.30
N LEU A 203 -19.76 -2.03 20.86
CA LEU A 203 -21.03 -2.34 21.52
C LEU A 203 -21.88 -3.12 20.52
N SER A 204 -22.38 -4.26 20.94
CA SER A 204 -23.30 -5.08 20.13
C SER A 204 -24.47 -5.53 20.99
N LYS A 205 -25.67 -5.40 20.46
CA LYS A 205 -26.89 -5.82 21.13
C LYS A 205 -27.75 -6.67 20.19
N ARG A 206 -28.32 -7.73 20.72
CA ARG A 206 -29.27 -8.61 20.06
C ARG A 206 -30.60 -8.60 20.80
N TRP A 207 -31.67 -8.51 20.04
CA TRP A 207 -33.05 -8.62 20.54
C TRP A 207 -33.73 -9.77 19.80
N GLU A 208 -34.27 -10.72 20.57
CA GLU A 208 -35.17 -11.73 20.10
C GLU A 208 -36.61 -11.19 20.24
N THR A 209 -37.29 -10.93 19.15
CA THR A 209 -38.59 -10.25 19.13
C THR A 209 -39.64 -11.10 18.43
N GLY A 210 -40.94 -10.76 18.59
CA GLY A 210 -42.03 -11.40 17.89
C GLY A 210 -42.02 -11.24 16.35
N ILE A 211 -41.16 -10.32 15.84
CA ILE A 211 -40.94 -10.09 14.41
C ILE A 211 -39.57 -10.64 13.92
N GLY A 212 -38.92 -11.50 14.72
CA GLY A 212 -37.62 -12.09 14.45
C GLY A 212 -36.48 -11.48 15.24
N ASP A 213 -35.27 -11.95 14.95
CA ASP A 213 -34.04 -11.48 15.60
C ASP A 213 -33.59 -10.17 14.99
N ILE A 214 -33.33 -9.18 15.83
CA ILE A 214 -32.74 -7.89 15.44
C ILE A 214 -31.41 -7.75 16.15
N GLY A 215 -30.38 -7.35 15.42
CA GLY A 215 -29.03 -7.07 15.96
C GLY A 215 -28.55 -5.71 15.52
N PHE A 216 -27.95 -4.98 16.46
CA PHE A 216 -27.25 -3.72 16.20
C PHE A 216 -25.85 -3.76 16.77
N LEU A 217 -24.88 -3.29 16.00
CA LEU A 217 -23.48 -3.16 16.39
C LEU A 217 -22.99 -1.77 16.03
N ILE A 218 -22.24 -1.16 16.94
CA ILE A 218 -21.45 0.04 16.71
C ILE A 218 -20.06 -0.16 17.26
N GLU A 219 -19.07 0.26 16.50
CA GLU A 219 -17.67 0.23 16.89
C GLU A 219 -17.03 1.56 16.53
N GLY A 220 -16.23 2.09 17.46
CA GLY A 220 -15.38 3.25 17.24
C GLY A 220 -13.94 2.93 17.55
N SER A 221 -13.01 3.45 16.75
CA SER A 221 -11.58 3.33 17.00
C SER A 221 -10.83 4.63 16.71
N TYR A 222 -9.72 4.79 17.41
CA TYR A 222 -8.79 5.89 17.28
C TYR A 222 -7.36 5.34 17.38
N THR A 223 -6.54 5.63 16.37
CA THR A 223 -5.13 5.24 16.33
C THR A 223 -4.27 6.49 16.15
N ASP A 224 -3.28 6.67 17.02
CA ASP A 224 -2.34 7.80 17.00
C ASP A 224 -0.92 7.33 16.67
N LEU A 225 -0.37 7.83 15.59
CA LEU A 225 0.91 7.46 15.02
C LEU A 225 1.87 8.65 15.05
N LYS A 226 3.00 8.52 15.74
CA LYS A 226 3.99 9.61 15.95
C LYS A 226 5.39 9.16 15.57
N PHE A 227 5.70 9.14 14.30
CA PHE A 227 6.96 8.60 13.79
C PHE A 227 8.00 9.66 13.44
N LEU A 228 9.25 9.22 13.39
CA LEU A 228 10.38 9.90 12.77
C LEU A 228 11.03 8.97 11.75
N ASP A 229 10.92 9.32 10.49
CA ASP A 229 11.59 8.64 9.39
C ASP A 229 12.89 9.38 9.05
N SER A 230 14.01 8.78 9.39
CA SER A 230 15.35 9.33 9.13
C SER A 230 15.97 8.62 7.94
N SER A 231 16.36 9.35 6.91
CA SER A 231 17.03 8.77 5.76
C SER A 231 18.24 9.56 5.29
N ARG A 232 19.24 8.84 4.79
CA ARG A 232 20.42 9.37 4.10
C ARG A 232 20.32 8.96 2.64
N ASN A 233 20.37 9.94 1.74
CA ASN A 233 20.24 9.70 0.30
C ASN A 233 21.47 10.23 -0.42
N VAL A 234 22.09 9.39 -1.24
CA VAL A 234 23.19 9.76 -2.13
C VAL A 234 22.63 10.14 -3.50
N ALA A 235 23.19 11.16 -4.13
CA ALA A 235 22.70 11.68 -5.40
C ALA A 235 22.62 10.65 -6.52
N GLN A 236 21.68 10.83 -7.43
CA GLN A 236 21.62 10.09 -8.68
C GLN A 236 22.68 10.58 -9.69
N ALA A 237 22.93 11.89 -9.74
CA ALA A 237 23.90 12.47 -10.65
C ALA A 237 25.32 12.16 -10.19
N ILE A 238 26.11 11.60 -11.09
CA ILE A 238 27.52 11.29 -10.89
C ILE A 238 28.34 12.38 -11.58
N LEU A 239 29.17 13.04 -10.81
CA LEU A 239 30.13 14.03 -11.31
C LEU A 239 31.39 13.32 -11.79
N SER A 240 31.98 13.83 -12.88
CA SER A 240 33.26 13.38 -13.41
C SER A 240 34.28 14.52 -13.32
N ARG A 241 35.49 14.23 -12.84
CA ARG A 241 36.53 15.25 -12.69
C ARG A 241 37.93 14.67 -12.91
N ASN A 242 38.75 15.36 -13.66
CA ASN A 242 40.18 15.02 -13.79
C ASN A 242 40.94 15.55 -12.56
N VAL A 243 41.66 14.67 -11.85
CA VAL A 243 42.47 14.98 -10.69
C VAL A 243 43.92 14.53 -10.95
N ALA A 244 44.87 15.41 -10.73
CA ALA A 244 46.29 15.12 -10.93
C ALA A 244 46.72 13.88 -10.12
N GLY A 245 47.36 12.94 -10.76
CA GLY A 245 47.79 11.68 -10.16
C GLY A 245 46.73 10.57 -10.05
N LEU A 246 45.45 10.88 -10.21
CA LEU A 246 44.34 9.90 -10.14
C LEU A 246 43.61 9.75 -11.46
N GLY A 247 43.80 10.68 -12.43
CA GLY A 247 43.03 10.70 -13.68
C GLY A 247 41.59 11.16 -13.48
N THR A 248 40.68 10.70 -14.32
CA THR A 248 39.25 11.05 -14.21
C THR A 248 38.55 10.21 -13.15
N ILE A 249 38.21 10.85 -12.04
CA ILE A 249 37.44 10.25 -10.94
C ILE A 249 35.94 10.51 -11.09
N ARG A 250 35.11 9.63 -10.52
CA ARG A 250 33.64 9.72 -10.52
C ARG A 250 33.11 9.70 -9.10
N TYR A 251 32.15 10.59 -8.77
CA TYR A 251 31.58 10.72 -7.43
C TYR A 251 30.17 11.31 -7.46
N PRO A 252 29.28 10.96 -6.50
CA PRO A 252 27.95 11.53 -6.40
C PRO A 252 27.95 13.04 -6.14
N SER A 253 26.99 13.77 -6.69
CA SER A 253 26.92 15.22 -6.61
C SER A 253 26.49 15.77 -5.25
N PHE A 254 25.83 14.96 -4.39
CA PHE A 254 25.45 15.35 -3.02
C PHE A 254 25.13 14.14 -2.13
N VAL A 255 25.05 14.41 -0.83
CA VAL A 255 24.40 13.56 0.16
C VAL A 255 23.31 14.36 0.86
N ASN A 256 22.09 13.82 0.93
CA ASN A 256 20.97 14.38 1.68
C ASN A 256 20.81 13.71 3.04
N ILE A 257 20.49 14.52 4.04
CA ILE A 257 20.03 14.08 5.37
C ILE A 257 18.59 14.52 5.52
N ASN A 258 17.68 13.59 5.72
CA ASN A 258 16.24 13.86 5.79
C ASN A 258 15.68 13.37 7.12
N TYR A 259 14.80 14.19 7.70
CA TYR A 259 14.00 13.88 8.88
C TYR A 259 12.54 14.18 8.57
N ASN A 260 11.74 13.15 8.32
CA ASN A 260 10.30 13.29 8.12
C ASN A 260 9.57 12.85 9.39
N THR A 261 8.83 13.78 9.98
CA THR A 261 7.98 13.47 11.13
C THR A 261 6.53 13.65 10.75
N ALA A 262 5.64 12.94 11.39
CA ALA A 262 4.24 13.30 11.41
C ALA A 262 3.57 12.79 12.68
N ASP A 263 2.60 13.57 13.11
CA ASP A 263 1.55 13.17 14.03
C ASP A 263 0.33 12.81 13.14
N ARG A 264 -0.04 11.54 13.13
CA ARG A 264 -1.13 11.00 12.31
C ARG A 264 -2.16 10.36 13.21
N TYR A 265 -3.42 10.64 13.00
CA TYR A 265 -4.47 9.93 13.69
C TYR A 265 -5.57 9.46 12.72
N ARG A 266 -6.13 8.31 13.05
CA ARG A 266 -7.15 7.63 12.26
C ARG A 266 -8.39 7.38 13.13
N PRO A 267 -9.37 8.30 13.13
CA PRO A 267 -10.68 8.02 13.69
C PRO A 267 -11.47 7.15 12.73
N SER A 268 -12.13 6.12 13.23
CA SER A 268 -13.07 5.34 12.42
C SER A 268 -14.29 4.93 13.21
N VAL A 269 -15.40 4.75 12.51
CA VAL A 269 -16.67 4.27 13.07
C VAL A 269 -17.25 3.25 12.09
N ALA A 270 -17.61 2.08 12.60
CA ALA A 270 -18.34 1.07 11.85
C ALA A 270 -19.66 0.76 12.57
N THR A 271 -20.75 0.63 11.80
CA THR A 271 -22.04 0.18 12.34
C THR A 271 -22.64 -0.93 11.48
N ALA A 272 -23.39 -1.83 12.09
CA ALA A 272 -24.13 -2.86 11.39
C ALA A 272 -25.48 -3.08 12.05
N LEU A 273 -26.52 -3.20 11.24
CA LEU A 273 -27.86 -3.58 11.60
C LEU A 273 -28.21 -4.87 10.85
N GLN A 274 -28.73 -5.85 11.56
CA GLN A 274 -29.28 -7.07 10.96
C GLN A 274 -30.69 -7.29 11.49
N TRP A 275 -31.58 -7.73 10.61
CA TRP A 275 -32.91 -8.18 10.97
C TRP A 275 -33.20 -9.51 10.27
N ARG A 276 -33.46 -10.53 11.05
CA ARG A 276 -33.84 -11.88 10.59
C ARG A 276 -35.26 -12.18 10.99
N PRO A 277 -36.25 -11.74 10.17
CA PRO A 277 -37.67 -11.99 10.46
C PRO A 277 -38.06 -13.47 10.41
N SER A 278 -37.30 -14.27 9.67
CA SER A 278 -37.44 -15.71 9.60
C SER A 278 -36.12 -16.39 9.28
N ASN A 279 -36.06 -17.72 9.34
CA ASN A 279 -34.88 -18.47 8.91
C ASN A 279 -34.57 -18.34 7.42
N GLU A 280 -35.56 -17.92 6.62
CA GLU A 280 -35.42 -17.75 5.18
C GLU A 280 -34.92 -16.37 4.79
N LEU A 281 -35.20 -15.33 5.55
CA LEU A 281 -34.90 -13.93 5.19
C LEU A 281 -34.01 -13.24 6.24
N GLU A 282 -32.92 -12.67 5.76
CA GLU A 282 -32.07 -11.75 6.53
C GLU A 282 -31.96 -10.45 5.75
N LEU A 283 -32.22 -9.33 6.43
CA LEU A 283 -31.99 -7.98 5.95
C LEU A 283 -30.80 -7.39 6.74
N TYR A 284 -29.96 -6.63 6.07
CA TYR A 284 -28.83 -5.97 6.72
C TYR A 284 -28.57 -4.58 6.15
N ALA A 285 -28.03 -3.73 7.01
CA ALA A 285 -27.47 -2.45 6.61
C ALA A 285 -26.18 -2.21 7.42
N ASP A 286 -25.18 -1.64 6.78
CA ASP A 286 -23.92 -1.29 7.43
C ASP A 286 -23.39 0.06 6.94
N PHE A 287 -22.58 0.68 7.79
CA PHE A 287 -21.94 1.94 7.52
C PHE A 287 -20.51 1.90 8.05
N LEU A 288 -19.58 2.45 7.28
CA LEU A 288 -18.18 2.63 7.62
C LEU A 288 -17.79 4.09 7.39
N PHE A 289 -17.18 4.70 8.40
CA PHE A 289 -16.40 5.92 8.28
C PHE A 289 -14.93 5.62 8.58
N GLN A 290 -14.06 6.01 7.68
CA GLN A 290 -12.60 6.00 7.88
C GLN A 290 -12.06 7.41 7.71
N GLY A 291 -11.48 7.95 8.77
CA GLY A 291 -10.81 9.23 8.78
C GLY A 291 -9.29 9.07 8.81
N TYR A 292 -8.59 9.95 8.13
CA TYR A 292 -7.15 10.09 8.22
C TYR A 292 -6.80 11.58 8.37
N ARG A 293 -5.96 11.89 9.33
CA ARG A 293 -5.44 13.23 9.57
C ARG A 293 -3.94 13.13 9.76
N SER A 294 -3.20 14.00 9.14
CA SER A 294 -1.75 14.06 9.26
C SER A 294 -1.30 15.51 9.35
N SER A 295 -0.48 15.80 10.34
CA SER A 295 0.27 17.04 10.43
C SER A 295 1.72 16.68 10.70
N GLY A 296 2.64 17.19 9.90
CA GLY A 296 4.04 16.83 10.02
C GLY A 296 4.97 17.82 9.36
N TYR A 297 6.24 17.59 9.53
CA TYR A 297 7.27 18.37 8.85
C TYR A 297 8.38 17.47 8.35
N GLY A 298 9.00 17.90 7.25
CA GLY A 298 10.19 17.29 6.67
C GLY A 298 11.35 18.27 6.67
N SER A 299 12.41 17.96 7.41
CA SER A 299 13.63 18.76 7.43
C SER A 299 14.68 18.07 6.57
N ASN A 300 15.19 18.77 5.57
CA ASN A 300 16.21 18.28 4.66
C ASN A 300 17.43 19.18 4.68
N LEU A 301 18.60 18.56 4.70
CA LEU A 301 19.88 19.20 4.42
C LEU A 301 20.61 18.45 3.31
N GLN A 302 20.74 19.09 2.15
CA GLN A 302 21.49 18.60 1.01
C GLN A 302 22.90 19.16 1.03
N ILE A 303 23.88 18.29 1.19
CA ILE A 303 25.29 18.64 1.27
C ILE A 303 25.92 18.32 -0.08
N ASN A 304 26.12 19.39 -0.88
CA ASN A 304 26.60 19.30 -2.26
C ASN A 304 28.13 19.08 -2.29
N SER A 305 28.62 18.11 -3.07
CA SER A 305 30.03 17.84 -3.26
C SER A 305 30.74 18.90 -4.15
N GLY A 306 29.97 19.48 -5.09
CA GLY A 306 30.40 20.58 -5.94
C GLY A 306 31.41 20.18 -7.05
N VAL A 307 31.17 20.68 -8.26
CA VAL A 307 32.06 20.44 -9.42
C VAL A 307 33.36 21.23 -9.25
N GLN A 308 33.29 22.40 -8.60
CA GLN A 308 34.45 23.33 -8.42
C GLN A 308 35.03 23.27 -7.01
N ALA A 309 34.70 22.25 -6.22
CA ALA A 309 35.25 22.09 -4.88
C ALA A 309 36.75 21.78 -4.93
N ASN A 310 37.51 22.25 -3.93
CA ASN A 310 38.85 21.74 -3.70
C ASN A 310 38.72 20.37 -3.03
N LEU A 311 39.19 19.31 -3.70
CA LEU A 311 39.10 17.93 -3.24
C LEU A 311 40.46 17.51 -2.66
N THR A 312 40.40 16.92 -1.45
CA THR A 312 41.57 16.33 -0.75
C THR A 312 41.17 14.97 -0.18
N ASP A 313 42.12 14.21 0.32
CA ASP A 313 41.94 12.94 1.01
C ASP A 313 41.06 11.96 0.17
N ILE A 314 41.33 11.91 -1.14
CA ILE A 314 40.56 11.11 -2.08
C ILE A 314 40.97 9.65 -1.98
N GLU A 315 40.07 8.79 -1.60
CA GLU A 315 40.21 7.33 -1.65
C GLU A 315 39.27 6.76 -2.73
N LEU A 316 39.80 5.89 -3.58
CA LEU A 316 39.01 5.22 -4.61
C LEU A 316 38.67 3.79 -4.17
N PHE A 317 37.56 3.25 -4.65
CA PHE A 317 37.34 1.81 -4.56
C PHE A 317 38.42 1.07 -5.34
N PRO A 318 38.97 -0.02 -4.80
CA PRO A 318 40.09 -0.73 -5.42
C PRO A 318 39.82 -1.12 -6.86
N GLY A 319 40.76 -0.77 -7.76
CA GLY A 319 40.69 -1.12 -9.19
C GLY A 319 39.67 -0.29 -10.00
N THR A 320 39.13 0.79 -9.46
CA THR A 320 38.13 1.64 -10.13
C THR A 320 38.52 3.11 -10.12
N ASN A 321 37.82 3.94 -10.88
CA ASN A 321 37.90 5.42 -10.80
C ASN A 321 36.79 6.01 -9.89
N LYS A 322 36.10 5.18 -9.15
CA LYS A 322 34.99 5.50 -8.27
C LYS A 322 35.53 5.98 -6.92
N VAL A 323 35.11 7.17 -6.48
CA VAL A 323 35.47 7.71 -5.17
C VAL A 323 34.72 6.97 -4.07
N LYS A 324 35.46 6.42 -3.09
CA LYS A 324 34.94 5.85 -1.87
C LYS A 324 34.77 6.94 -0.81
N SER A 325 35.85 7.73 -0.57
CA SER A 325 35.78 8.83 0.37
C SER A 325 36.56 10.03 -0.16
N MET A 326 36.18 11.22 0.29
CA MET A 326 36.90 12.47 -0.05
C MET A 326 36.53 13.60 0.91
N THR A 327 37.41 14.59 0.99
CA THR A 327 37.14 15.86 1.64
C THR A 327 36.98 16.95 0.59
N ALA A 328 35.92 17.76 0.68
CA ALA A 328 35.65 18.89 -0.21
C ALA A 328 35.54 20.19 0.56
N SER A 329 36.30 21.22 0.12
CA SER A 329 36.24 22.61 0.61
C SER A 329 35.99 23.55 -0.57
N ALA A 330 35.33 24.68 -0.37
CA ALA A 330 34.88 25.60 -1.40
C ALA A 330 33.97 24.91 -2.49
N GLY A 331 33.22 25.67 -3.25
CA GLY A 331 32.24 25.13 -4.23
C GLY A 331 31.12 24.30 -3.60
N GLY A 332 30.02 24.14 -4.23
CA GLY A 332 28.91 23.29 -3.78
C GLY A 332 28.26 23.75 -2.46
N VAL A 333 27.57 24.91 -2.50
CA VAL A 333 26.87 25.43 -1.32
C VAL A 333 25.82 24.41 -0.83
N PRO A 334 25.82 23.99 0.44
CA PRO A 334 24.76 23.19 1.00
C PRO A 334 23.42 23.94 0.97
N THR A 335 22.36 23.21 0.65
CA THR A 335 20.99 23.73 0.57
C THR A 335 20.07 22.85 1.39
N GLY A 336 18.85 23.29 1.62
CA GLY A 336 17.87 22.46 2.30
C GLY A 336 16.48 23.04 2.23
N ASN A 337 15.56 22.33 2.84
CA ASN A 337 14.20 22.80 3.00
C ASN A 337 13.59 22.32 4.31
N GLN A 338 12.61 23.09 4.78
CA GLN A 338 11.67 22.73 5.81
C GLN A 338 10.30 22.65 5.17
N ASN A 339 9.74 21.45 5.10
CA ASN A 339 8.38 21.22 4.60
C ASN A 339 7.41 21.15 5.77
N VAL A 340 6.30 21.86 5.70
CA VAL A 340 5.14 21.67 6.57
C VAL A 340 4.07 20.98 5.74
N VAL A 341 3.60 19.83 6.19
CA VAL A 341 2.68 18.97 5.44
C VAL A 341 1.44 18.73 6.27
N THR A 342 0.27 19.03 5.71
CA THR A 342 -1.02 18.64 6.25
C THR A 342 -1.72 17.69 5.30
N GLY A 343 -2.46 16.74 5.85
CA GLY A 343 -3.19 15.75 5.05
C GLY A 343 -4.49 15.34 5.73
N LYS A 344 -5.53 15.21 4.93
CA LYS A 344 -6.87 14.80 5.38
C LYS A 344 -7.50 13.86 4.40
N THR A 345 -8.06 12.74 4.89
CA THR A 345 -8.94 11.87 4.12
C THR A 345 -10.19 11.59 4.94
N ASP A 346 -11.34 11.67 4.31
CA ASP A 346 -12.61 11.21 4.83
C ASP A 346 -13.23 10.25 3.82
N THR A 347 -13.44 9.00 4.23
CA THR A 347 -14.10 7.98 3.40
C THR A 347 -15.32 7.45 4.13
N TYR A 348 -16.45 7.47 3.45
CA TYR A 348 -17.73 6.95 3.92
C TYR A 348 -18.19 5.85 2.99
N GLN A 349 -18.65 4.73 3.54
CA GLN A 349 -19.36 3.70 2.80
C GLN A 349 -20.63 3.32 3.54
N ALA A 350 -21.76 3.34 2.85
CA ALA A 350 -23.03 2.84 3.34
C ALA A 350 -23.54 1.73 2.41
N GLY A 351 -24.05 0.65 2.98
CA GLY A 351 -24.55 -0.45 2.22
C GLY A 351 -25.77 -1.09 2.88
N THR A 352 -26.61 -1.69 2.04
CA THR A 352 -27.78 -2.45 2.49
C THR A 352 -28.04 -3.63 1.57
N GLY A 353 -28.63 -4.68 2.09
CA GLY A 353 -28.93 -5.84 1.29
C GLY A 353 -29.82 -6.84 2.00
N PHE A 354 -30.05 -7.93 1.30
CA PHE A 354 -30.85 -9.05 1.79
C PHE A 354 -30.23 -10.39 1.39
N ILE A 355 -30.52 -11.38 2.18
CA ILE A 355 -30.27 -12.79 1.90
C ILE A 355 -31.60 -13.54 2.06
N TRP A 356 -32.09 -14.15 0.99
CA TRP A 356 -33.27 -14.99 1.04
C TRP A 356 -32.88 -16.42 0.65
N LYS A 357 -33.37 -17.38 1.44
CA LYS A 357 -33.07 -18.82 1.28
C LYS A 357 -34.36 -19.61 1.36
N ARG A 358 -34.66 -20.42 0.33
CA ARG A 358 -35.80 -21.31 0.32
C ARG A 358 -35.59 -22.46 -0.65
N ASP A 359 -35.87 -23.66 -0.24
CA ASP A 359 -35.92 -24.86 -1.09
C ASP A 359 -34.64 -25.06 -1.94
N GLY A 360 -33.47 -24.83 -1.36
CA GLY A 360 -32.17 -24.92 -2.03
C GLY A 360 -31.78 -23.70 -2.85
N LEU A 361 -32.68 -22.72 -3.04
CA LEU A 361 -32.38 -21.45 -3.68
C LEU A 361 -31.99 -20.39 -2.65
N LYS A 362 -30.85 -19.75 -2.89
CA LYS A 362 -30.40 -18.57 -2.15
C LYS A 362 -30.32 -17.39 -3.10
N ILE A 363 -30.93 -16.28 -2.74
CA ILE A 363 -30.84 -15.01 -3.46
C ILE A 363 -30.16 -13.99 -2.53
N THR A 364 -29.12 -13.31 -3.03
CA THR A 364 -28.46 -12.23 -2.30
C THR A 364 -28.50 -10.96 -3.13
N GLY A 365 -29.09 -9.90 -2.59
CA GLY A 365 -29.07 -8.57 -3.19
C GLY A 365 -28.29 -7.60 -2.29
N ASP A 366 -27.53 -6.70 -2.89
CA ASP A 366 -26.71 -5.74 -2.16
C ASP A 366 -26.55 -4.45 -2.98
N VAL A 367 -26.67 -3.30 -2.31
CA VAL A 367 -26.42 -1.98 -2.90
C VAL A 367 -25.56 -1.19 -1.91
N ALA A 368 -24.57 -0.49 -2.42
CA ALA A 368 -23.71 0.36 -1.60
C ALA A 368 -23.34 1.66 -2.32
N PHE A 369 -23.03 2.65 -1.49
CA PHE A 369 -22.53 3.95 -1.90
C PHE A 369 -21.24 4.25 -1.14
N THR A 370 -20.22 4.75 -1.83
CA THR A 370 -18.97 5.22 -1.27
C THR A 370 -18.74 6.68 -1.68
N ASP A 371 -18.27 7.51 -0.75
CA ASP A 371 -17.81 8.89 -0.98
C ASP A 371 -16.49 9.06 -0.25
N SER A 372 -15.45 9.51 -0.96
CA SER A 372 -14.11 9.69 -0.40
C SER A 372 -13.49 10.99 -0.90
N THR A 373 -12.99 11.78 0.04
CA THR A 373 -12.25 13.02 -0.26
C THR A 373 -10.88 12.97 0.41
N TYR A 374 -9.85 13.21 -0.37
CA TYR A 374 -8.47 13.35 0.08
C TYR A 374 -7.98 14.76 -0.23
N THR A 375 -7.28 15.39 0.72
CA THR A 375 -6.60 16.69 0.53
C THR A 375 -5.25 16.63 1.21
N ARG A 376 -4.22 17.13 0.54
CA ARG A 376 -2.88 17.30 1.09
C ARG A 376 -2.34 18.65 0.67
N GLU A 377 -1.72 19.35 1.62
CA GLU A 377 -1.05 20.63 1.37
C GLU A 377 0.37 20.59 1.92
N THR A 378 1.28 21.24 1.23
CA THR A 378 2.70 21.30 1.60
C THR A 378 3.20 22.72 1.40
N THR A 379 3.66 23.33 2.49
CA THR A 379 4.41 24.58 2.48
C THR A 379 5.89 24.25 2.60
N GLN A 380 6.69 24.70 1.66
CA GLN A 380 8.12 24.43 1.58
C GLN A 380 8.95 25.69 1.75
N PHE A 381 9.63 25.81 2.88
CA PHE A 381 10.59 26.88 3.12
C PHE A 381 12.00 26.40 2.67
N ASN A 382 12.51 26.96 1.57
CA ASN A 382 13.80 26.60 1.00
C ASN A 382 14.89 27.55 1.50
N TYR A 383 16.08 26.97 1.83
CA TYR A 383 17.20 27.71 2.36
C TYR A 383 18.53 27.27 1.74
N SER A 384 19.55 28.11 1.91
CA SER A 384 20.95 27.76 1.62
C SER A 384 21.86 28.24 2.75
N LEU A 385 22.96 27.52 2.95
CA LEU A 385 24.03 27.99 3.82
C LEU A 385 24.84 29.08 3.10
N VAL A 386 25.50 29.94 3.87
CA VAL A 386 26.32 31.03 3.34
C VAL A 386 27.76 30.90 3.76
N VAL A 387 28.63 31.73 3.15
CA VAL A 387 30.07 31.77 3.46
C VAL A 387 30.36 32.13 4.93
N PRO A 388 31.47 31.63 5.53
CA PRO A 388 32.41 30.71 4.93
C PRO A 388 31.80 29.35 4.62
N GLN A 389 32.19 28.74 3.50
CA GLN A 389 31.67 27.43 3.15
C GLN A 389 32.26 26.36 4.08
N PRO A 390 31.49 25.38 4.52
CA PRO A 390 31.96 24.31 5.35
C PRO A 390 32.93 23.38 4.62
N THR A 391 33.86 22.78 5.37
CA THR A 391 34.56 21.57 4.94
C THR A 391 33.61 20.38 5.06
N ARG A 392 33.54 19.52 4.04
CA ARG A 392 32.61 18.38 3.92
C ARG A 392 33.45 17.14 3.67
N THR A 393 33.41 16.22 4.60
CA THR A 393 34.04 14.91 4.45
C THR A 393 32.95 13.87 4.10
N TYR A 394 33.09 13.25 2.94
CA TYR A 394 32.16 12.24 2.41
C TYR A 394 32.76 10.84 2.58
N ASP A 395 31.92 9.90 2.94
CA ASP A 395 32.12 8.48 2.77
C ASP A 395 30.90 7.92 2.04
N PHE A 396 31.07 7.55 0.78
CA PHE A 396 29.96 7.11 -0.08
C PHE A 396 29.59 5.64 0.11
N ASP A 397 30.37 4.87 0.81
CA ASP A 397 30.09 3.45 1.04
C ASP A 397 30.79 2.99 2.33
N THR A 398 30.14 3.25 3.44
CA THR A 398 30.63 2.84 4.76
C THR A 398 30.14 1.44 5.14
N ASP A 399 31.06 0.63 5.69
CA ASP A 399 30.73 -0.69 6.27
C ASP A 399 30.30 -0.60 7.75
N ILE A 400 30.16 0.63 8.28
CA ILE A 400 29.83 0.86 9.69
C ILE A 400 28.32 1.00 9.88
N GLY A 401 27.78 0.41 10.93
CA GLY A 401 26.38 0.58 11.32
C GLY A 401 25.43 -0.03 10.30
N ALA A 402 24.49 0.78 9.79
CA ALA A 402 23.55 0.37 8.75
C ALA A 402 24.12 0.47 7.32
N GLY A 403 25.40 0.85 7.19
CA GLY A 403 26.03 1.07 5.89
C GLY A 403 25.53 2.32 5.16
N GLY A 404 25.92 2.44 3.89
CA GLY A 404 25.48 3.53 3.02
C GLY A 404 26.34 4.79 3.12
N GLY A 405 25.97 5.84 2.38
CA GLY A 405 26.75 7.09 2.32
C GLY A 405 26.64 7.92 3.59
N GLY A 406 27.75 8.51 4.00
CA GLY A 406 27.85 9.45 5.11
C GLY A 406 28.41 10.79 4.67
N VAL A 407 28.16 11.85 5.43
CA VAL A 407 28.76 13.16 5.24
C VAL A 407 28.88 13.92 6.56
N VAL A 408 30.03 14.44 6.85
CA VAL A 408 30.29 15.29 8.02
C VAL A 408 30.64 16.70 7.55
N VAL A 409 29.93 17.68 8.08
CA VAL A 409 30.22 19.11 7.90
C VAL A 409 31.07 19.57 9.07
N SER A 410 32.21 20.16 8.78
CA SER A 410 33.15 20.72 9.77
C SER A 410 33.49 22.16 9.42
N ASN A 411 34.13 22.86 10.40
CA ASN A 411 34.53 24.27 10.25
C ASN A 411 33.35 25.20 9.87
N PHE A 412 32.17 24.91 10.38
CA PHE A 412 30.97 25.69 10.13
C PHE A 412 30.03 25.66 11.35
N PRO A 413 29.59 26.82 11.87
CA PRO A 413 28.69 26.88 12.99
C PRO A 413 27.24 26.57 12.54
N VAL A 414 26.89 25.29 12.46
CA VAL A 414 25.59 24.82 11.95
C VAL A 414 24.36 25.33 12.72
N ASN A 415 24.55 25.89 13.93
CA ASN A 415 23.48 26.43 14.77
C ASN A 415 23.41 27.98 14.74
N ASP A 416 24.19 28.65 13.90
CA ASP A 416 24.22 30.11 13.79
C ASP A 416 23.22 30.59 12.73
N PRO A 417 22.11 31.31 13.10
CA PRO A 417 21.14 31.82 12.14
C PRO A 417 21.73 32.74 11.06
N ALA A 418 22.82 33.46 11.37
CA ALA A 418 23.51 34.34 10.41
C ALA A 418 24.16 33.56 9.26
N ARG A 419 24.24 32.24 9.34
CA ARG A 419 24.83 31.34 8.32
C ARG A 419 23.80 30.72 7.38
N TYR A 420 22.53 31.04 7.54
CA TYR A 420 21.43 30.56 6.71
C TYR A 420 20.70 31.72 6.07
N ARG A 421 20.29 31.53 4.83
CA ARG A 421 19.41 32.47 4.13
C ARG A 421 18.24 31.75 3.51
N MET A 422 17.09 32.40 3.50
CA MET A 422 15.94 31.97 2.71
C MET A 422 16.24 32.10 1.22
N VAL A 423 15.76 31.13 0.44
CA VAL A 423 15.90 31.11 -1.03
C VAL A 423 14.56 31.22 -1.71
N ALA A 424 13.57 30.50 -1.23
CA ALA A 424 12.24 30.48 -1.84
C ALA A 424 11.19 29.94 -0.85
N LEU A 425 9.96 30.34 -1.10
CA LEU A 425 8.75 29.71 -0.55
C LEU A 425 8.03 28.94 -1.67
N GLY A 426 7.73 27.66 -1.45
CA GLY A 426 6.90 26.84 -2.32
C GLY A 426 5.63 26.43 -1.60
N GLU A 427 4.52 26.38 -2.30
CA GLU A 427 3.24 25.90 -1.80
C GLU A 427 2.60 24.98 -2.82
N ASN A 428 2.26 23.78 -2.39
CA ASN A 428 1.65 22.76 -3.24
C ASN A 428 0.45 22.17 -2.53
N GLY A 429 -0.61 21.93 -3.28
CA GLY A 429 -1.78 21.22 -2.81
C GLY A 429 -2.26 20.21 -3.81
N GLU A 430 -2.84 19.13 -3.32
CA GLU A 430 -3.51 18.11 -4.11
C GLU A 430 -4.82 17.70 -3.44
N GLN A 431 -5.86 17.55 -4.26
CA GLN A 431 -7.17 17.09 -3.82
C GLN A 431 -7.68 16.02 -4.77
N SER A 432 -8.23 14.95 -4.22
CA SER A 432 -8.91 13.91 -4.98
C SER A 432 -10.27 13.62 -4.36
N HIS A 433 -11.28 13.47 -5.21
CA HIS A 433 -12.61 13.08 -4.79
C HIS A 433 -13.10 11.90 -5.61
N GLY A 434 -13.72 10.92 -4.94
CA GLY A 434 -14.26 9.74 -5.56
C GLY A 434 -15.63 9.38 -5.00
N ARG A 435 -16.58 9.07 -5.89
CA ARG A 435 -17.89 8.51 -5.55
C ARG A 435 -18.11 7.21 -6.30
N ASP A 436 -18.72 6.23 -5.64
CA ASP A 436 -19.04 4.96 -6.27
C ASP A 436 -20.41 4.46 -5.81
N TRP A 437 -21.29 4.20 -6.77
CA TRP A 437 -22.51 3.42 -6.58
C TRP A 437 -22.25 2.02 -7.10
N GLN A 438 -22.55 1.03 -6.29
CA GLN A 438 -22.42 -0.38 -6.68
C GLN A 438 -23.63 -1.19 -6.26
N GLY A 439 -24.00 -2.14 -7.11
CA GLY A 439 -25.09 -3.06 -6.85
C GLY A 439 -24.77 -4.46 -7.36
N ARG A 440 -25.29 -5.47 -6.68
CA ARG A 440 -25.19 -6.86 -7.10
C ARG A 440 -26.45 -7.64 -6.78
N LEU A 441 -26.70 -8.65 -7.60
CA LEU A 441 -27.73 -9.66 -7.36
C LEU A 441 -27.13 -11.02 -7.73
N ASP A 442 -27.11 -11.92 -6.76
CA ASP A 442 -26.57 -13.27 -6.91
C ASP A 442 -27.64 -14.30 -6.64
N LEU A 443 -27.72 -15.31 -7.50
CA LEU A 443 -28.57 -16.49 -7.41
C LEU A 443 -27.67 -17.71 -7.18
N ASP A 444 -28.04 -18.56 -6.24
CA ASP A 444 -27.32 -19.78 -5.89
C ASP A 444 -28.32 -20.89 -5.69
N TYR A 445 -28.34 -21.89 -6.57
CA TYR A 445 -29.29 -22.99 -6.54
C TYR A 445 -28.60 -24.33 -6.34
N ARG A 446 -28.94 -24.99 -5.23
CA ARG A 446 -28.42 -26.32 -4.91
C ARG A 446 -29.24 -27.37 -5.69
N MET A 447 -28.52 -28.22 -6.42
CA MET A 447 -29.14 -29.25 -7.27
C MET A 447 -29.10 -30.65 -6.62
N GLY A 448 -27.95 -31.07 -6.09
CA GLY A 448 -27.81 -32.42 -5.52
C GLY A 448 -26.43 -32.64 -4.91
N PRO A 449 -26.16 -33.78 -4.31
CA PRO A 449 -24.88 -34.08 -3.68
C PRO A 449 -23.77 -34.49 -4.66
N THR A 450 -24.12 -34.97 -5.86
CA THR A 450 -23.20 -35.49 -6.90
C THR A 450 -23.55 -34.95 -8.26
N GLY A 451 -22.64 -34.99 -9.21
CA GLY A 451 -22.79 -34.37 -10.52
C GLY A 451 -22.60 -32.85 -10.44
N ILE A 452 -23.50 -32.09 -11.03
CA ILE A 452 -23.58 -30.65 -10.80
C ILE A 452 -24.33 -30.45 -9.49
N THR A 453 -23.59 -30.03 -8.45
CA THR A 453 -24.12 -29.90 -7.09
C THR A 453 -24.77 -28.55 -6.84
N ASN A 454 -24.32 -27.52 -7.58
CA ASN A 454 -24.78 -26.14 -7.40
C ASN A 454 -24.58 -25.36 -8.70
N VAL A 455 -25.49 -24.44 -8.99
CA VAL A 455 -25.37 -23.47 -10.09
C VAL A 455 -25.56 -22.09 -9.51
N GLN A 456 -24.63 -21.22 -9.83
CA GLN A 456 -24.61 -19.81 -9.41
C GLN A 456 -24.61 -18.91 -10.62
N ALA A 457 -25.41 -17.86 -10.57
CA ALA A 457 -25.43 -16.80 -11.57
C ALA A 457 -25.62 -15.44 -10.89
N GLY A 458 -25.11 -14.39 -11.46
CA GLY A 458 -25.36 -13.07 -10.91
C GLY A 458 -24.93 -11.95 -11.82
N VAL A 459 -25.35 -10.76 -11.42
CA VAL A 459 -25.02 -9.51 -12.10
C VAL A 459 -24.46 -8.51 -11.10
N ARG A 460 -23.55 -7.67 -11.56
CA ARG A 460 -22.98 -6.56 -10.80
C ARG A 460 -22.92 -5.32 -11.66
N PHE A 461 -23.18 -4.18 -11.04
CA PHE A 461 -23.08 -2.87 -11.63
C PHE A 461 -22.27 -1.96 -10.70
N ASN A 462 -21.46 -1.07 -11.26
CA ASN A 462 -20.88 0.05 -10.56
C ASN A 462 -20.79 1.30 -11.44
N SER A 463 -20.91 2.47 -10.83
CA SER A 463 -20.74 3.77 -11.47
C SER A 463 -19.90 4.66 -10.57
N ARG A 464 -18.77 5.09 -11.07
CA ARG A 464 -17.74 5.86 -10.36
C ARG A 464 -17.54 7.21 -10.97
N ASP A 465 -17.66 8.24 -10.15
CA ASP A 465 -17.23 9.59 -10.51
C ASP A 465 -15.91 9.89 -9.77
N PHE A 466 -14.98 10.50 -10.46
CA PHE A 466 -13.68 10.86 -9.89
C PHE A 466 -13.23 12.22 -10.38
N ASP A 467 -12.52 12.95 -9.51
CA ASP A 467 -11.78 14.14 -9.91
C ASP A 467 -10.45 14.24 -9.16
N PHE A 468 -9.52 14.93 -9.78
CA PHE A 468 -8.25 15.30 -9.21
C PHE A 468 -7.91 16.74 -9.55
N ALA A 469 -7.52 17.49 -8.53
CA ALA A 469 -7.13 18.88 -8.66
C ALA A 469 -5.83 19.13 -7.89
N ASN A 470 -5.02 20.06 -8.34
CA ASN A 470 -3.80 20.46 -7.65
C ASN A 470 -3.53 21.96 -7.83
N TYR A 471 -2.60 22.47 -7.05
CA TYR A 471 -1.92 23.74 -7.30
C TYR A 471 -0.44 23.61 -6.96
N SER A 472 0.39 24.44 -7.58
CA SER A 472 1.82 24.53 -7.27
C SER A 472 2.29 25.95 -7.51
N GLU A 473 2.73 26.60 -6.45
CA GLU A 473 3.23 27.97 -6.48
C GLU A 473 4.63 28.03 -5.89
N ARG A 474 5.47 28.92 -6.45
CA ARG A 474 6.82 29.15 -5.94
C ARG A 474 7.22 30.61 -6.11
N GLY A 475 7.59 31.24 -5.00
CA GLY A 475 8.21 32.56 -4.99
C GLY A 475 9.66 32.51 -4.54
N ASN A 476 10.53 33.30 -5.15
CA ASN A 476 11.92 33.41 -4.77
C ASN A 476 12.12 34.59 -3.81
N ALA A 477 12.85 34.35 -2.71
CA ALA A 477 13.20 35.41 -1.77
C ALA A 477 14.26 36.34 -2.38
N PRO A 478 14.20 37.66 -2.10
CA PRO A 478 15.24 38.59 -2.47
C PRO A 478 16.60 38.20 -1.89
N ALA A 479 17.68 38.65 -2.50
CA ALA A 479 19.03 38.38 -1.98
C ALA A 479 19.20 38.97 -0.55
N GLY A 480 19.97 38.27 0.29
CA GLY A 480 20.29 38.75 1.63
C GLY A 480 19.26 38.48 2.72
N GLN A 481 18.24 37.65 2.48
CA GLN A 481 17.27 37.25 3.51
C GLN A 481 17.83 36.20 4.45
N PHE A 482 18.70 36.67 5.39
CA PHE A 482 19.27 35.81 6.42
C PHE A 482 18.24 35.43 7.48
N TYR A 483 18.37 34.26 8.09
CA TYR A 483 17.49 33.80 9.16
C TYR A 483 17.41 34.82 10.33
N SER A 484 18.53 35.47 10.65
CA SER A 484 18.57 36.50 11.69
C SER A 484 17.76 37.76 11.41
N LEU A 485 17.25 37.94 10.18
CA LEU A 485 16.44 39.08 9.74
C LEU A 485 14.96 38.71 9.58
N LEU A 486 14.59 37.46 9.62
CA LEU A 486 13.22 36.98 9.44
C LEU A 486 12.52 36.89 10.82
N PRO A 487 11.22 37.19 10.90
CA PRO A 487 10.44 37.08 12.13
C PRO A 487 10.06 35.63 12.43
N LEU A 488 11.02 34.70 12.40
CA LEU A 488 10.80 33.27 12.54
C LEU A 488 11.51 32.72 13.77
N ASP A 489 10.89 31.76 14.41
CA ASP A 489 11.50 30.95 15.46
C ASP A 489 12.25 29.79 14.84
N TYR A 490 13.46 29.55 15.29
CA TYR A 490 14.34 28.49 14.79
C TYR A 490 14.62 27.46 15.86
N HIS A 491 14.76 26.21 15.43
CA HIS A 491 15.20 25.12 16.29
C HIS A 491 16.28 24.27 15.60
N THR A 492 17.10 23.65 16.41
CA THR A 492 17.96 22.57 15.92
C THR A 492 17.12 21.34 15.70
N VAL A 493 17.17 20.78 14.49
CA VAL A 493 16.44 19.56 14.15
C VAL A 493 16.78 18.45 15.14
N ALA A 494 15.78 17.76 15.68
CA ALA A 494 16.00 16.63 16.58
C ALA A 494 16.79 15.53 15.86
N PRO A 495 17.92 15.04 16.45
CA PRO A 495 18.73 14.05 15.76
C PRO A 495 17.98 12.74 15.59
N GLY A 496 17.83 12.29 14.35
CA GLY A 496 17.38 10.96 14.00
C GLY A 496 18.52 9.94 14.01
N PHE A 497 18.36 8.86 13.26
CA PHE A 497 19.38 7.79 13.11
C PHE A 497 19.80 7.19 14.46
N ARG A 498 18.85 6.98 15.37
CA ARG A 498 19.13 6.40 16.69
C ARG A 498 19.58 4.94 16.53
N GLY A 499 20.80 4.66 17.01
CA GLY A 499 21.45 3.37 16.87
C GLY A 499 22.42 3.26 15.67
N ASP A 500 22.45 4.27 14.77
CA ASP A 500 23.42 4.30 13.70
C ASP A 500 24.81 4.76 14.18
N LYS A 501 25.85 4.17 13.62
CA LYS A 501 27.25 4.49 13.94
C LYS A 501 27.97 5.24 12.82
N VAL A 502 27.31 5.42 11.66
CA VAL A 502 27.90 6.14 10.52
C VAL A 502 28.14 7.59 10.86
N PRO A 503 29.33 8.14 10.57
CA PRO A 503 29.64 9.55 10.77
C PRO A 503 28.81 10.42 9.82
N ILE A 504 27.89 11.21 10.39
CA ILE A 504 27.05 12.16 9.65
C ILE A 504 26.79 13.42 10.47
N THR A 505 26.52 14.51 9.80
CA THR A 505 25.99 15.74 10.42
C THR A 505 24.51 15.52 10.74
N ARG A 506 24.21 15.25 12.02
CA ARG A 506 22.86 14.86 12.46
C ARG A 506 21.96 16.05 12.80
N VAL A 507 22.54 17.22 13.02
CA VAL A 507 21.83 18.41 13.50
C VAL A 507 22.13 19.61 12.61
N PHE A 508 21.12 20.40 12.35
CA PHE A 508 21.18 21.65 11.61
C PHE A 508 19.99 22.53 11.99
N LEU A 509 20.06 23.82 11.66
CA LEU A 509 19.04 24.80 12.04
C LEU A 509 17.94 24.89 10.97
N THR A 510 16.69 24.87 11.41
CA THR A 510 15.52 25.11 10.56
C THR A 510 14.50 26.00 11.28
N PRO A 511 13.65 26.75 10.56
CA PRO A 511 12.51 27.39 11.21
C PRO A 511 11.51 26.33 11.70
N THR A 512 10.80 26.63 12.79
CA THR A 512 9.74 25.75 13.29
C THR A 512 8.53 25.76 12.34
N ALA A 513 7.80 24.64 12.26
CA ALA A 513 6.60 24.55 11.44
C ALA A 513 5.56 25.62 11.84
N ASP A 514 5.34 25.80 13.16
CA ASP A 514 4.39 26.78 13.68
C ASP A 514 4.78 28.22 13.31
N SER A 515 6.10 28.52 13.35
CA SER A 515 6.60 29.84 12.97
C SER A 515 6.46 30.12 11.47
N ILE A 516 6.70 29.11 10.59
CA ILE A 516 6.45 29.22 9.15
C ILE A 516 4.97 29.52 8.90
N MET A 517 4.07 28.71 9.47
CA MET A 517 2.63 28.86 9.26
C MET A 517 2.06 30.13 9.87
N GLY A 518 2.58 30.56 11.05
CA GLY A 518 2.17 31.79 11.71
C GLY A 518 2.62 33.08 10.99
N ASN A 519 3.64 33.00 10.12
CA ASN A 519 4.18 34.10 9.34
C ASN A 519 4.01 33.92 7.83
N LEU A 520 3.04 33.07 7.41
CA LEU A 520 2.93 32.68 6.01
C LEU A 520 2.64 33.87 5.08
N ASP A 521 1.79 34.80 5.48
CA ASP A 521 1.47 36.01 4.68
C ASP A 521 2.70 36.89 4.49
N PHE A 522 3.50 37.09 5.55
CA PHE A 522 4.79 37.78 5.46
C PHE A 522 5.75 37.09 4.48
N LEU A 523 5.82 35.78 4.53
CA LEU A 523 6.69 35.01 3.64
C LEU A 523 6.22 35.05 2.17
N ARG A 524 4.92 35.08 1.93
CA ARG A 524 4.33 35.24 0.60
C ARG A 524 4.64 36.61 0.03
N ASP A 525 4.41 37.71 0.80
CA ASP A 525 4.76 39.06 0.41
C ASP A 525 6.25 39.19 0.09
N LEU A 526 7.11 38.62 0.94
CA LEU A 526 8.56 38.65 0.75
C LEU A 526 8.99 37.97 -0.55
N THR A 527 8.26 36.94 -0.99
CA THR A 527 8.64 36.10 -2.14
C THR A 527 7.85 36.37 -3.41
N GLY A 528 6.99 37.39 -3.46
CA GLY A 528 6.30 37.73 -4.69
C GLY A 528 4.91 38.33 -4.57
N ASP A 529 4.61 39.03 -3.47
CA ASP A 529 3.35 39.76 -3.26
C ASP A 529 2.08 38.93 -3.46
N ARG A 530 2.14 37.69 -2.87
CA ARG A 530 1.05 36.71 -2.95
C ARG A 530 0.30 36.69 -1.62
N THR A 531 -0.90 37.24 -1.59
CA THR A 531 -1.72 37.32 -0.37
C THR A 531 -2.73 36.19 -0.22
N GLU A 532 -2.98 35.40 -1.28
CA GLU A 532 -4.00 34.37 -1.29
C GLU A 532 -3.42 32.97 -1.54
N VAL A 533 -4.05 31.95 -0.96
CA VAL A 533 -3.78 30.55 -1.29
C VAL A 533 -4.26 30.30 -2.73
N PRO A 534 -3.44 29.72 -3.60
CA PRO A 534 -3.89 29.38 -4.95
C PRO A 534 -5.10 28.43 -4.90
N PRO A 535 -6.09 28.61 -5.77
CA PRO A 535 -7.19 27.67 -5.88
C PRO A 535 -6.68 26.32 -6.40
N PHE A 536 -7.38 25.24 -6.06
CA PHE A 536 -7.16 23.95 -6.67
C PHE A 536 -7.63 23.95 -8.13
N ASP A 537 -6.72 23.84 -9.06
CA ASP A 537 -7.02 23.68 -10.48
C ASP A 537 -7.31 22.22 -10.80
N ARG A 538 -8.45 21.96 -11.43
CA ARG A 538 -8.80 20.63 -11.88
C ARG A 538 -7.81 20.15 -12.95
N VAL A 539 -7.20 18.99 -12.72
CA VAL A 539 -6.25 18.38 -13.65
C VAL A 539 -6.98 17.40 -14.56
N PHE A 540 -7.77 16.49 -13.98
CA PHE A 540 -8.61 15.55 -14.72
C PHE A 540 -9.83 15.14 -13.88
N PHE A 541 -10.87 14.70 -14.58
CA PHE A 541 -12.10 14.20 -13.99
C PHE A 541 -12.83 13.30 -14.97
N GLY A 542 -13.70 12.45 -14.47
CA GLY A 542 -14.44 11.56 -15.34
C GLY A 542 -15.40 10.63 -14.62
N ASN A 543 -15.94 9.72 -15.40
CA ASN A 543 -16.85 8.67 -14.96
C ASN A 543 -16.39 7.31 -15.52
N GLU A 544 -16.47 6.27 -14.69
CA GLU A 544 -16.28 4.88 -15.11
C GLU A 544 -17.51 4.06 -14.72
N LYS A 545 -18.11 3.36 -15.69
CA LYS A 545 -19.20 2.41 -15.48
C LYS A 545 -18.72 0.99 -15.75
N GLY A 546 -19.08 0.09 -14.84
CA GLY A 546 -18.79 -1.32 -14.95
C GLY A 546 -20.08 -2.15 -14.92
N TYR A 547 -20.22 -3.06 -15.87
CA TYR A 547 -21.33 -4.01 -15.95
C TYR A 547 -20.72 -5.40 -15.99
N ALA A 548 -21.10 -6.28 -15.07
CA ALA A 548 -20.62 -7.64 -15.05
C ALA A 548 -21.74 -8.63 -14.91
N GLY A 549 -21.62 -9.77 -15.59
CA GLY A 549 -22.49 -10.92 -15.44
C GLY A 549 -21.63 -12.17 -15.31
N TYR A 550 -22.08 -13.14 -14.52
CA TYR A 550 -21.39 -14.40 -14.39
C TYR A 550 -22.34 -15.59 -14.30
N VAL A 551 -21.83 -16.74 -14.70
CA VAL A 551 -22.42 -18.06 -14.45
C VAL A 551 -21.30 -19.00 -13.99
N GLN A 552 -21.61 -19.87 -13.03
CA GLN A 552 -20.67 -20.81 -12.44
C GLN A 552 -21.38 -22.06 -11.99
N GLY A 553 -20.84 -23.22 -12.30
CA GLY A 553 -21.29 -24.52 -11.84
C GLY A 553 -20.31 -25.14 -10.86
N ARG A 554 -20.79 -25.66 -9.76
CA ARG A 554 -20.04 -26.54 -8.86
C ARG A 554 -20.32 -27.97 -9.18
N TYR A 555 -19.29 -28.80 -9.21
CA TYR A 555 -19.44 -30.24 -9.48
C TYR A 555 -18.77 -31.05 -8.36
N ALA A 556 -19.28 -32.28 -8.14
CA ALA A 556 -18.68 -33.26 -7.27
C ALA A 556 -18.93 -34.67 -7.82
N PHE A 557 -17.92 -35.50 -7.82
CA PHE A 557 -17.95 -36.88 -8.28
C PHE A 557 -17.13 -37.76 -7.32
N ASP A 558 -17.66 -38.94 -7.02
CA ASP A 558 -16.92 -39.95 -6.25
C ASP A 558 -16.15 -40.87 -7.21
N LEU A 559 -14.84 -41.00 -6.98
CA LEU A 559 -13.93 -41.87 -7.69
C LEU A 559 -13.41 -42.95 -6.73
N GLY A 560 -14.23 -43.97 -6.48
CA GLY A 560 -13.95 -44.98 -5.47
C GLY A 560 -13.99 -44.41 -4.05
N SER A 561 -12.82 -44.40 -3.35
CA SER A 561 -12.69 -43.84 -2.03
C SER A 561 -12.32 -42.33 -2.02
N MET A 562 -12.15 -41.73 -3.19
CA MET A 562 -11.76 -40.36 -3.38
C MET A 562 -12.95 -39.56 -3.91
N THR A 563 -13.03 -38.27 -3.51
CA THR A 563 -14.00 -37.34 -4.08
C THR A 563 -13.24 -36.27 -4.88
N VAL A 564 -13.73 -35.98 -6.08
CA VAL A 564 -13.30 -34.84 -6.89
C VAL A 564 -14.42 -33.83 -6.93
N ASP A 565 -14.16 -32.63 -6.45
CA ASP A 565 -15.09 -31.50 -6.53
C ASP A 565 -14.39 -30.24 -7.07
N GLY A 566 -15.15 -29.26 -7.51
CA GLY A 566 -14.58 -28.02 -8.03
C GLY A 566 -15.61 -27.11 -8.68
N LEU A 567 -15.09 -26.08 -9.36
CA LEU A 567 -15.88 -25.06 -10.04
C LEU A 567 -15.48 -24.95 -11.51
N VAL A 568 -16.46 -24.62 -12.34
CA VAL A 568 -16.27 -24.12 -13.70
C VAL A 568 -17.16 -22.88 -13.85
N GLY A 569 -16.56 -21.75 -14.20
CA GLY A 569 -17.27 -20.49 -14.30
C GLY A 569 -16.71 -19.55 -15.35
N LEU A 570 -17.55 -18.63 -15.77
CA LEU A 570 -17.22 -17.54 -16.67
C LEU A 570 -17.84 -16.25 -16.16
N ARG A 571 -17.04 -15.20 -16.12
CA ARG A 571 -17.48 -13.84 -15.85
C ARG A 571 -17.17 -12.97 -17.06
N ALA A 572 -18.15 -12.22 -17.54
CA ALA A 572 -18.00 -11.18 -18.55
C ALA A 572 -18.10 -9.81 -17.86
N VAL A 573 -17.20 -8.91 -18.20
CA VAL A 573 -17.16 -7.56 -17.62
C VAL A 573 -16.96 -6.53 -18.70
N ARG A 574 -17.93 -5.62 -18.87
CA ARG A 574 -17.84 -4.44 -19.73
C ARG A 574 -17.50 -3.23 -18.89
N THR A 575 -16.47 -2.50 -19.29
CA THR A 575 -16.04 -1.24 -18.69
C THR A 575 -16.19 -0.12 -19.70
N GLU A 576 -16.78 0.99 -19.30
CA GLU A 576 -16.93 2.22 -20.08
C GLU A 576 -16.34 3.38 -19.26
N THR A 577 -15.35 4.06 -19.81
CA THR A 577 -14.65 5.17 -19.15
C THR A 577 -14.73 6.41 -20.02
N GLU A 578 -15.13 7.52 -19.43
CA GLU A 578 -15.03 8.85 -19.99
C GLU A 578 -14.14 9.68 -19.07
N ILE A 579 -13.05 10.23 -19.61
CA ILE A 579 -12.10 11.03 -18.85
C ILE A 579 -11.78 12.33 -19.59
N ASN A 580 -11.82 13.41 -18.84
CA ASN A 580 -11.63 14.78 -19.30
C ASN A 580 -10.46 15.40 -18.54
N GLY A 581 -9.73 16.32 -19.19
CA GLY A 581 -8.61 17.03 -18.60
C GLY A 581 -8.25 18.28 -19.39
N PHE A 582 -7.06 18.82 -19.11
CA PHE A 582 -6.58 20.03 -19.76
C PHE A 582 -5.10 19.88 -20.11
N ASP A 583 -4.78 19.95 -21.40
CA ASP A 583 -3.39 20.13 -21.81
C ASP A 583 -2.87 21.46 -21.29
N ARG A 584 -1.67 21.45 -20.73
CA ARG A 584 -0.97 22.63 -20.21
C ARG A 584 0.19 22.95 -21.14
N VAL A 585 0.06 24.00 -21.93
CA VAL A 585 1.05 24.41 -22.92
C VAL A 585 1.74 25.67 -22.46
N THR A 586 3.08 25.64 -22.32
CA THR A 586 3.86 26.84 -21.97
C THR A 586 4.32 27.55 -23.22
N GLU A 587 3.79 28.78 -23.45
CA GLU A 587 4.16 29.64 -24.56
C GLU A 587 4.40 31.06 -24.06
N GLY A 588 5.51 31.70 -24.48
CA GLY A 588 5.83 33.06 -24.06
C GLY A 588 6.00 33.28 -22.56
N GLY A 589 6.18 32.18 -21.78
CA GLY A 589 6.25 32.22 -20.32
C GLY A 589 4.89 32.09 -19.63
N GLU A 590 3.79 32.01 -20.39
CA GLU A 590 2.44 31.78 -19.88
C GLU A 590 2.00 30.33 -20.08
N THR A 591 1.14 29.81 -19.20
CA THR A 591 0.54 28.49 -19.34
C THR A 591 -0.87 28.60 -19.88
N ILE A 592 -1.11 28.00 -21.03
CA ILE A 592 -2.41 27.95 -21.71
C ILE A 592 -3.05 26.60 -21.42
N LEU A 593 -4.30 26.60 -20.97
CA LEU A 593 -5.10 25.39 -20.72
C LEU A 593 -5.98 25.07 -21.92
N ARG A 594 -5.88 23.84 -22.44
CA ARG A 594 -6.69 23.36 -23.57
C ARG A 594 -7.50 22.14 -23.15
N PRO A 595 -8.83 22.13 -23.22
CA PRO A 595 -9.63 21.00 -22.80
C PRO A 595 -9.38 19.80 -23.71
N VAL A 596 -9.23 18.62 -23.11
CA VAL A 596 -9.10 17.35 -23.79
C VAL A 596 -10.05 16.32 -23.18
N SER A 597 -10.67 15.50 -24.03
CA SER A 597 -11.60 14.44 -23.63
C SER A 597 -11.29 13.14 -24.35
N ARG A 598 -11.44 12.01 -23.66
CA ARG A 598 -11.31 10.67 -24.20
C ARG A 598 -12.37 9.75 -23.63
N SER A 599 -12.87 8.85 -24.48
CA SER A 599 -13.79 7.80 -24.08
C SER A 599 -13.28 6.46 -24.57
N LYS A 600 -13.36 5.44 -23.72
CA LYS A 600 -12.96 4.08 -24.05
C LYS A 600 -13.93 3.07 -23.47
N SER A 601 -14.27 2.03 -24.25
CA SER A 601 -15.03 0.90 -23.77
C SER A 601 -14.39 -0.42 -24.20
N TYR A 602 -14.44 -1.43 -23.33
CA TYR A 602 -13.92 -2.76 -23.60
C TYR A 602 -14.69 -3.81 -22.81
N THR A 603 -14.59 -5.06 -23.27
CA THR A 603 -15.21 -6.22 -22.59
C THR A 603 -14.15 -7.29 -22.38
N ASP A 604 -14.06 -7.80 -21.14
CA ASP A 604 -13.19 -8.91 -20.78
C ASP A 604 -14.00 -10.12 -20.40
N PHE A 605 -13.49 -11.30 -20.76
CA PHE A 605 -14.00 -12.60 -20.35
C PHE A 605 -13.01 -13.25 -19.41
N LEU A 606 -13.45 -13.64 -18.22
CA LEU A 606 -12.61 -14.16 -17.14
C LEU A 606 -13.05 -15.59 -16.79
N PRO A 607 -12.55 -16.59 -17.50
CA PRO A 607 -12.82 -17.99 -17.18
C PRO A 607 -12.11 -18.40 -15.88
N ASN A 608 -12.75 -19.30 -15.13
CA ASN A 608 -12.18 -19.98 -13.99
C ASN A 608 -12.54 -21.46 -13.99
N VAL A 609 -11.55 -22.28 -13.69
CA VAL A 609 -11.72 -23.72 -13.50
C VAL A 609 -10.92 -24.14 -12.28
N SER A 610 -11.52 -24.89 -11.38
CA SER A 610 -10.80 -25.50 -10.25
C SER A 610 -11.22 -26.94 -10.05
N ALA A 611 -10.30 -27.74 -9.52
CA ALA A 611 -10.53 -29.11 -9.12
C ALA A 611 -9.86 -29.37 -7.77
N ARG A 612 -10.59 -30.02 -6.85
CA ARG A 612 -10.08 -30.47 -5.58
C ARG A 612 -10.26 -31.98 -5.49
N LEU A 613 -9.15 -32.70 -5.40
CA LEU A 613 -9.13 -34.13 -5.21
C LEU A 613 -8.86 -34.44 -3.74
N ARG A 614 -9.83 -35.00 -3.04
CA ARG A 614 -9.71 -35.45 -1.66
C ARG A 614 -9.16 -36.87 -1.66
N LEU A 615 -7.83 -36.99 -1.48
CA LEU A 615 -7.12 -38.28 -1.45
C LEU A 615 -7.43 -39.07 -0.16
N THR A 616 -7.57 -38.34 0.95
CA THR A 616 -8.06 -38.84 2.26
C THR A 616 -8.82 -37.72 2.93
N PRO A 617 -9.54 -37.94 4.05
CA PRO A 617 -10.17 -36.87 4.82
C PRO A 617 -9.20 -35.77 5.31
N LYS A 618 -7.87 -36.08 5.34
CA LYS A 618 -6.82 -35.17 5.82
C LYS A 618 -5.87 -34.68 4.73
N LEU A 619 -5.92 -35.24 3.53
CA LEU A 619 -5.00 -34.95 2.43
C LEU A 619 -5.77 -34.62 1.16
N GLN A 620 -5.56 -33.45 0.60
CA GLN A 620 -6.17 -33.02 -0.64
C GLN A 620 -5.21 -32.35 -1.60
N LEU A 621 -5.46 -32.51 -2.89
CA LEU A 621 -4.79 -31.80 -3.99
C LEU A 621 -5.76 -30.83 -4.62
N ARG A 622 -5.35 -29.59 -4.81
CA ARG A 622 -6.11 -28.56 -5.58
C ARG A 622 -5.37 -28.17 -6.84
N LEU A 623 -6.12 -27.97 -7.88
CA LEU A 623 -5.67 -27.40 -9.15
C LEU A 623 -6.59 -26.23 -9.48
N ALA A 624 -6.05 -25.13 -9.99
CA ALA A 624 -6.86 -24.00 -10.46
C ALA A 624 -6.23 -23.34 -11.69
N PHE A 625 -7.10 -22.95 -12.62
CA PHE A 625 -6.80 -22.06 -13.72
C PHE A 625 -7.73 -20.86 -13.66
N THR A 626 -7.20 -19.64 -13.76
CA THR A 626 -8.00 -18.42 -13.73
C THR A 626 -7.40 -17.35 -14.62
N GLU A 627 -8.23 -16.58 -15.32
CA GLU A 627 -7.83 -15.34 -15.94
C GLU A 627 -8.25 -14.17 -15.05
N THR A 628 -7.32 -13.23 -14.83
CA THR A 628 -7.54 -12.05 -13.99
C THR A 628 -7.04 -10.80 -14.68
N ARG A 629 -7.50 -9.65 -14.21
CA ARG A 629 -7.08 -8.35 -14.74
C ARG A 629 -6.95 -7.30 -13.66
N THR A 630 -6.13 -6.29 -13.92
CA THR A 630 -6.07 -5.06 -13.13
C THR A 630 -6.23 -3.87 -14.05
N ARG A 631 -7.21 -3.02 -13.77
CA ARG A 631 -7.46 -1.79 -14.52
C ARG A 631 -6.39 -0.74 -14.19
N PRO A 632 -5.97 0.12 -15.17
CA PRO A 632 -5.08 1.25 -14.91
C PRO A 632 -5.64 2.20 -13.85
N GLY A 633 -4.78 2.88 -13.11
CA GLY A 633 -5.16 4.00 -12.25
C GLY A 633 -5.75 5.16 -13.06
N PHE A 634 -6.61 5.98 -12.45
CA PHE A 634 -7.18 7.13 -13.17
C PHE A 634 -6.13 8.21 -13.44
N GLY A 635 -5.09 8.31 -12.60
CA GLY A 635 -3.93 9.16 -12.87
C GLY A 635 -3.17 8.75 -14.13
N ASP A 636 -3.00 7.43 -14.35
CA ASP A 636 -2.36 6.89 -15.55
C ASP A 636 -3.21 7.12 -16.81
N LEU A 637 -4.55 7.11 -16.66
CA LEU A 637 -5.51 7.35 -17.74
C LEU A 637 -5.72 8.84 -18.04
N ASN A 638 -5.14 9.77 -17.27
CA ASN A 638 -5.27 11.20 -17.51
C ASN A 638 -4.95 11.55 -18.97
N PRO A 639 -5.88 12.15 -19.76
CA PRO A 639 -5.64 12.45 -21.15
C PRO A 639 -4.73 13.66 -21.37
N SER A 640 -4.46 14.42 -20.31
CA SER A 640 -3.76 15.71 -20.37
C SER A 640 -2.27 15.55 -20.59
N LEU A 641 -1.70 16.44 -21.40
CA LEU A 641 -0.27 16.60 -21.56
C LEU A 641 0.19 17.94 -20.98
N THR A 642 1.32 17.93 -20.27
CA THR A 642 2.05 19.15 -19.93
C THR A 642 3.19 19.33 -20.90
N ILE A 643 3.08 20.33 -21.78
CA ILE A 643 4.05 20.63 -22.83
C ILE A 643 4.88 21.83 -22.39
N GLY A 644 6.17 21.60 -22.15
CA GLY A 644 7.12 22.62 -21.72
C GLY A 644 7.39 23.67 -22.79
N ALA A 645 8.06 24.77 -22.39
CA ALA A 645 8.55 25.76 -23.34
C ALA A 645 9.50 25.14 -24.37
N PRO A 646 9.61 25.72 -25.57
CA PRO A 646 10.62 25.30 -26.54
C PRO A 646 12.02 25.36 -25.92
N ALA A 647 12.87 24.37 -26.23
CA ALA A 647 14.28 24.45 -25.87
C ALA A 647 14.94 25.68 -26.52
N THR A 648 15.99 26.24 -25.90
CA THR A 648 16.68 27.43 -26.44
C THR A 648 17.14 27.24 -27.88
N ILE A 649 17.57 26.03 -28.22
CA ILE A 649 18.00 25.69 -29.60
C ILE A 649 16.85 25.75 -30.63
N CYS A 650 15.59 25.75 -30.18
CA CYS A 650 14.42 25.90 -31.06
C CYS A 650 14.13 27.37 -31.43
N THR A 651 14.76 28.30 -30.71
CA THR A 651 14.52 29.75 -30.97
C THR A 651 15.62 30.27 -31.86
N PRO A 652 15.28 30.81 -33.04
CA PRO A 652 16.28 31.44 -33.93
C PRO A 652 17.14 32.46 -33.18
N SER A 653 18.46 32.33 -33.28
CA SER A 653 19.42 33.20 -32.60
C SER A 653 20.42 33.75 -33.61
N PRO A 654 20.73 35.07 -33.59
CA PRO A 654 21.80 35.64 -34.42
C PRO A 654 23.19 35.05 -34.10
N ASP A 655 23.37 34.57 -32.87
CA ASP A 655 24.65 34.00 -32.38
C ASP A 655 24.78 32.49 -32.66
N ASP A 656 23.69 31.82 -33.04
CA ASP A 656 23.66 30.40 -33.40
C ASP A 656 22.80 30.16 -34.65
N PRO A 657 23.42 30.13 -35.86
CA PRO A 657 22.72 29.95 -37.13
C PRO A 657 21.99 28.62 -37.28
N GLU A 658 22.34 27.61 -36.46
CA GLU A 658 21.69 26.31 -36.44
C GLU A 658 20.48 26.28 -35.48
N ALA A 659 20.30 27.29 -34.64
CA ALA A 659 19.14 27.41 -33.78
C ALA A 659 17.89 27.75 -34.58
N GLY A 660 16.82 27.01 -34.34
CA GLY A 660 15.53 27.18 -35.00
C GLY A 660 14.62 25.98 -34.89
N PRO A 661 13.37 26.09 -35.34
CA PRO A 661 12.40 25.00 -35.28
C PRO A 661 12.81 23.78 -36.14
N ASP A 662 13.61 23.99 -37.18
CA ASP A 662 14.07 22.95 -38.09
C ASP A 662 15.35 22.24 -37.58
N ASN A 663 15.91 22.67 -36.45
CA ASN A 663 17.09 22.01 -35.87
C ASN A 663 16.69 20.60 -35.38
N PRO A 664 17.43 19.54 -35.78
CA PRO A 664 17.14 18.16 -35.37
C PRO A 664 17.16 17.95 -33.85
N ASN A 665 17.80 18.85 -33.10
CA ASN A 665 17.83 18.83 -31.64
C ASN A 665 16.74 19.72 -31.03
N CYS A 666 15.91 20.39 -31.84
CA CYS A 666 14.76 21.13 -31.36
C CYS A 666 13.68 20.14 -30.93
N VAL A 667 13.59 19.90 -29.64
CA VAL A 667 12.63 19.00 -29.03
C VAL A 667 11.99 19.68 -27.81
N ARG A 668 10.66 19.74 -27.79
CA ARG A 668 9.92 20.15 -26.58
C ARG A 668 9.68 18.94 -25.71
N THR A 669 9.91 19.08 -24.41
CA THR A 669 9.57 18.01 -23.44
C THR A 669 8.11 18.06 -23.07
N SER A 670 7.49 16.89 -22.98
CA SER A 670 6.11 16.75 -22.55
C SER A 670 5.97 15.56 -21.59
N ASN A 671 5.05 15.68 -20.66
CA ASN A 671 4.66 14.57 -19.79
C ASN A 671 3.14 14.53 -19.59
N GLY A 672 2.60 13.37 -19.25
CA GLY A 672 1.18 13.21 -19.00
C GLY A 672 0.79 11.75 -18.81
N GLY A 673 -0.50 11.49 -18.76
CA GLY A 673 -1.03 10.12 -18.74
C GLY A 673 -1.35 9.62 -20.15
N ASN A 674 -2.06 8.48 -20.21
CA ASN A 674 -2.43 7.83 -21.46
C ASN A 674 -3.80 7.15 -21.33
N ALA A 675 -4.82 7.81 -21.89
CA ALA A 675 -6.19 7.29 -21.86
C ALA A 675 -6.41 6.01 -22.69
N ASP A 676 -5.43 5.65 -23.54
CA ASP A 676 -5.49 4.44 -24.36
C ASP A 676 -4.94 3.19 -23.67
N LEU A 677 -4.54 3.28 -22.40
CA LEU A 677 -4.08 2.14 -21.63
C LEU A 677 -5.15 1.04 -21.55
N GLU A 678 -4.68 -0.20 -21.64
CA GLU A 678 -5.49 -1.39 -21.41
C GLU A 678 -5.24 -1.99 -20.02
N PRO A 679 -6.19 -2.79 -19.51
CA PRO A 679 -5.94 -3.54 -18.28
C PRO A 679 -4.73 -4.47 -18.40
N ILE A 680 -3.96 -4.58 -17.33
CA ILE A 680 -2.97 -5.64 -17.16
C ILE A 680 -3.75 -6.95 -17.04
N LYS A 681 -3.36 -7.99 -17.79
CA LYS A 681 -4.01 -9.30 -17.82
C LYS A 681 -3.05 -10.37 -17.33
N SER A 682 -3.59 -11.40 -16.66
CA SER A 682 -2.80 -12.54 -16.19
C SER A 682 -3.55 -13.85 -16.38
N GLN A 683 -2.85 -14.84 -16.94
CA GLN A 683 -3.25 -16.23 -16.89
C GLN A 683 -2.54 -16.91 -15.72
N ASN A 684 -3.32 -17.53 -14.85
CA ASN A 684 -2.87 -18.03 -13.58
C ASN A 684 -3.08 -19.54 -13.49
N TYR A 685 -2.00 -20.27 -13.17
CA TYR A 685 -1.99 -21.69 -12.97
C TYR A 685 -1.52 -21.98 -11.55
N ASP A 686 -2.30 -22.72 -10.80
CA ASP A 686 -2.06 -23.00 -9.39
C ASP A 686 -2.23 -24.49 -9.09
N ALA A 687 -1.35 -25.05 -8.29
CA ALA A 687 -1.48 -26.39 -7.72
C ALA A 687 -1.11 -26.34 -6.22
N SER A 688 -1.86 -27.04 -5.37
CA SER A 688 -1.59 -27.07 -3.92
C SER A 688 -1.88 -28.47 -3.36
N LEU A 689 -0.87 -29.03 -2.67
CA LEU A 689 -1.02 -30.25 -1.87
C LEU A 689 -1.14 -29.84 -0.39
N GLU A 690 -2.23 -30.28 0.27
CA GLU A 690 -2.61 -29.80 1.58
C GLU A 690 -2.85 -31.00 2.52
N TRP A 691 -2.04 -31.12 3.58
CA TRP A 691 -2.18 -32.15 4.60
C TRP A 691 -2.59 -31.56 5.93
N TYR A 692 -3.79 -31.87 6.38
CA TYR A 692 -4.43 -31.43 7.62
C TYR A 692 -4.38 -32.54 8.67
N PHE A 693 -3.25 -32.69 9.35
CA PHE A 693 -3.00 -33.83 10.25
C PHE A 693 -3.63 -33.67 11.63
N SER A 694 -3.93 -32.42 12.06
CA SER A 694 -4.59 -32.14 13.34
C SER A 694 -5.40 -30.85 13.28
N ARG A 695 -6.24 -30.60 14.28
CA ARG A 695 -6.97 -29.33 14.43
C ARG A 695 -5.98 -28.18 14.68
N GLY A 696 -5.89 -27.26 13.72
CA GLY A 696 -4.89 -26.18 13.72
C GLY A 696 -3.50 -26.60 13.25
N GLY A 697 -3.28 -27.89 12.89
CA GLY A 697 -2.03 -28.41 12.33
C GLY A 697 -2.13 -28.76 10.86
N SER A 698 -1.25 -28.20 10.03
CA SER A 698 -1.23 -28.45 8.59
C SER A 698 0.17 -28.29 7.98
N LEU A 699 0.39 -28.99 6.89
CA LEU A 699 1.49 -28.79 5.95
C LEU A 699 0.90 -28.56 4.58
N THR A 700 1.26 -27.45 3.93
CA THR A 700 0.83 -27.15 2.58
C THR A 700 2.01 -26.87 1.67
N LEU A 701 1.96 -27.38 0.45
CA LEU A 701 2.94 -27.15 -0.61
C LEU A 701 2.20 -26.68 -1.84
N GLY A 702 2.50 -25.47 -2.30
CA GLY A 702 1.89 -24.83 -3.46
C GLY A 702 2.91 -24.62 -4.59
N LEU A 703 2.44 -24.75 -5.82
CA LEU A 703 3.13 -24.34 -7.05
C LEU A 703 2.25 -23.33 -7.76
N PHE A 704 2.85 -22.30 -8.31
CA PHE A 704 2.10 -21.32 -9.09
C PHE A 704 2.88 -20.80 -10.29
N GLN A 705 2.14 -20.41 -11.33
CA GLN A 705 2.64 -19.64 -12.46
C GLN A 705 1.65 -18.54 -12.80
N ARG A 706 2.18 -17.36 -13.13
CA ARG A 706 1.48 -16.18 -13.60
C ARG A 706 2.11 -15.73 -14.92
N ASP A 707 1.37 -15.77 -16.00
CA ASP A 707 1.77 -15.19 -17.28
C ASP A 707 1.06 -13.84 -17.45
N VAL A 708 1.79 -12.75 -17.23
CA VAL A 708 1.26 -11.38 -17.17
C VAL A 708 1.57 -10.64 -18.45
N THR A 709 0.60 -9.91 -18.99
CA THR A 709 0.75 -9.07 -20.18
C THR A 709 0.26 -7.65 -19.90
N GLY A 710 0.89 -6.66 -20.55
CA GLY A 710 0.46 -5.27 -20.49
C GLY A 710 0.87 -4.57 -19.19
N PHE A 711 2.02 -4.89 -18.60
CA PHE A 711 2.57 -4.08 -17.51
C PHE A 711 2.61 -2.61 -17.90
N ILE A 712 2.16 -1.74 -16.98
CA ILE A 712 2.14 -0.30 -17.19
C ILE A 712 3.42 0.28 -16.61
N SER A 713 4.15 1.02 -17.42
CA SER A 713 5.36 1.73 -17.03
C SER A 713 5.51 3.00 -17.86
N ASP A 714 6.19 4.00 -17.31
CA ASP A 714 6.47 5.24 -18.01
C ASP A 714 7.59 5.05 -19.02
N PHE A 715 7.33 5.52 -20.24
CA PHE A 715 8.30 5.54 -21.31
C PHE A 715 8.39 6.91 -21.95
N THR A 716 9.58 7.25 -22.38
CA THR A 716 9.85 8.48 -23.13
C THR A 716 10.00 8.14 -24.61
N THR A 717 9.15 8.73 -25.45
CA THR A 717 9.17 8.55 -26.91
C THR A 717 9.17 9.93 -27.59
N ASP A 718 9.85 10.01 -28.72
CA ASP A 718 9.77 11.19 -29.57
C ASP A 718 8.58 11.02 -30.54
N VAL A 719 7.70 12.03 -30.61
CA VAL A 719 6.49 12.06 -31.44
C VAL A 719 6.51 13.33 -32.25
N GLU A 720 6.17 13.25 -33.53
CA GLU A 720 5.93 14.44 -34.38
C GLU A 720 4.51 14.94 -34.12
N ASP A 721 4.40 16.17 -33.63
CA ASP A 721 3.14 16.87 -33.42
C ASP A 721 2.95 17.95 -34.48
N ALA A 722 1.72 18.08 -35.00
CA ALA A 722 1.44 19.00 -36.10
C ALA A 722 1.57 20.48 -35.71
N GLU A 723 1.41 20.81 -34.43
CA GLU A 723 1.45 22.19 -33.89
C GLU A 723 2.80 22.49 -33.22
N PHE A 724 3.32 21.53 -32.44
CA PHE A 724 4.50 21.73 -31.59
C PHE A 724 5.78 21.18 -32.19
N GLY A 725 5.71 20.56 -33.39
CA GLY A 725 6.84 19.89 -33.99
C GLY A 725 7.22 18.62 -33.19
N ARG A 726 8.53 18.41 -32.99
CA ARG A 726 9.01 17.23 -32.29
C ARG A 726 8.83 17.34 -30.77
N LEU A 727 7.99 16.47 -30.22
CA LEU A 727 7.74 16.33 -28.79
C LEU A 727 8.44 15.10 -28.23
N ARG A 728 9.18 15.25 -27.14
CA ARG A 728 9.67 14.16 -26.30
C ARG A 728 8.66 13.91 -25.17
N VAL A 729 7.80 12.92 -25.36
CA VAL A 729 6.69 12.64 -24.46
C VAL A 729 7.05 11.51 -23.53
N THR A 730 6.97 11.79 -22.23
CA THR A 730 7.04 10.78 -21.16
C THR A 730 5.65 10.48 -20.63
N ARG A 731 5.15 9.27 -20.82
CA ARG A 731 3.83 8.84 -20.37
C ARG A 731 3.76 7.32 -20.16
N PRO A 732 2.75 6.82 -19.38
CA PRO A 732 2.57 5.39 -19.19
C PRO A 732 2.11 4.68 -20.47
N PHE A 733 2.65 3.49 -20.71
CA PHE A 733 2.26 2.58 -21.78
C PHE A 733 2.11 1.16 -21.26
N ASN A 734 1.25 0.38 -21.92
CA ASN A 734 1.24 -1.07 -21.75
C ASN A 734 2.45 -1.66 -22.44
N GLY A 735 3.45 -2.04 -21.67
CA GLY A 735 4.70 -2.58 -22.16
C GLY A 735 5.04 -3.91 -21.51
N GLY A 736 5.57 -4.84 -22.33
CA GLY A 736 6.17 -6.05 -21.83
C GLY A 736 5.22 -7.20 -21.47
N LYS A 737 5.85 -8.36 -21.46
CA LYS A 737 5.28 -9.60 -20.95
C LYS A 737 6.13 -10.05 -19.78
N GLY A 738 5.52 -10.53 -18.71
CA GLY A 738 6.23 -11.02 -17.55
C GLY A 738 5.73 -12.40 -17.14
N ARG A 739 6.64 -13.18 -16.60
CA ARG A 739 6.34 -14.48 -16.03
C ARG A 739 6.83 -14.52 -14.59
N LEU A 740 5.97 -15.01 -13.70
CA LEU A 740 6.31 -15.33 -12.32
C LEU A 740 5.92 -16.78 -12.09
N ARG A 741 6.82 -17.56 -11.54
CA ARG A 741 6.56 -18.93 -11.09
C ARG A 741 7.25 -19.17 -9.77
N GLY A 742 6.65 -20.01 -8.95
CA GLY A 742 7.22 -20.21 -7.63
C GLY A 742 6.66 -21.38 -6.87
N ILE A 743 7.26 -21.55 -5.72
CA ILE A 743 6.93 -22.60 -4.75
C ILE A 743 6.57 -21.93 -3.43
N GLU A 744 5.45 -22.32 -2.85
CA GLU A 744 4.99 -21.89 -1.53
C GLU A 744 4.97 -23.10 -0.60
N ALA A 745 5.58 -23.01 0.57
CA ALA A 745 5.51 -24.03 1.61
C ALA A 745 5.04 -23.39 2.91
N ALA A 746 4.08 -23.99 3.60
CA ALA A 746 3.64 -23.55 4.91
C ALA A 746 3.43 -24.72 5.85
N PHE A 747 3.94 -24.58 7.06
CA PHE A 747 3.80 -25.53 8.16
C PHE A 747 3.30 -24.81 9.40
N ARG A 748 2.34 -25.41 10.08
CA ARG A 748 1.89 -24.97 11.40
C ARG A 748 1.45 -26.14 12.26
N THR A 749 1.75 -26.07 13.54
CA THR A 749 1.31 -27.09 14.50
C THR A 749 1.43 -26.58 15.93
N PHE A 750 0.70 -27.21 16.84
CA PHE A 750 1.00 -27.22 18.28
C PHE A 750 1.80 -28.48 18.63
N LEU A 751 2.76 -28.37 19.55
CA LEU A 751 3.62 -29.49 19.95
C LEU A 751 2.91 -30.48 20.92
N ARG A 752 1.69 -30.89 20.57
CA ARG A 752 0.85 -31.78 21.40
C ARG A 752 1.24 -33.27 21.21
N PHE A 753 2.43 -33.60 21.67
CA PHE A 753 2.88 -34.97 21.70
C PHE A 753 2.73 -35.52 23.13
N PRO A 754 2.04 -36.66 23.35
CA PRO A 754 1.81 -37.19 24.69
C PRO A 754 3.06 -37.46 25.52
N GLN A 755 4.22 -37.61 24.85
CA GLN A 755 5.52 -37.83 25.48
C GLN A 755 6.15 -36.53 26.02
N LEU A 756 5.65 -35.36 25.63
CA LEU A 756 6.18 -34.07 26.09
C LEU A 756 5.50 -33.64 27.40
N PRO A 757 6.24 -32.95 28.29
CA PRO A 757 5.63 -32.27 29.43
C PRO A 757 4.50 -31.31 29.02
N GLU A 758 3.47 -31.18 29.84
CA GLU A 758 2.30 -30.34 29.52
C GLU A 758 2.66 -28.91 29.10
N TRP A 759 3.63 -28.29 29.76
CA TRP A 759 4.04 -26.93 29.43
C TRP A 759 4.66 -26.82 28.02
N LEU A 760 5.30 -27.89 27.50
CA LEU A 760 5.79 -27.91 26.11
C LEU A 760 4.65 -28.11 25.10
N GLN A 761 3.56 -28.76 25.48
CA GLN A 761 2.40 -28.97 24.60
C GLN A 761 1.66 -27.67 24.29
N ASN A 762 1.88 -26.63 25.09
CA ASN A 762 1.34 -25.29 24.88
C ASN A 762 2.14 -24.45 23.84
N PHE A 763 3.30 -24.97 23.40
CA PHE A 763 4.04 -24.33 22.31
C PHE A 763 3.48 -24.70 20.94
N GLY A 764 3.54 -23.74 20.03
CA GLY A 764 3.25 -23.97 18.63
C GLY A 764 4.25 -23.25 17.73
N VAL A 765 4.30 -23.70 16.49
CA VAL A 765 5.18 -23.18 15.44
C VAL A 765 4.35 -22.91 14.20
N LEU A 766 4.62 -21.78 13.56
CA LEU A 766 4.16 -21.45 12.24
C LEU A 766 5.38 -21.04 11.42
N ALA A 767 5.55 -21.64 10.25
CA ALA A 767 6.61 -21.28 9.32
C ALA A 767 6.07 -21.30 7.90
N ASN A 768 6.45 -20.31 7.09
CA ASN A 768 6.19 -20.33 5.67
C ASN A 768 7.40 -19.80 4.89
N TYR A 769 7.51 -20.29 3.67
CA TYR A 769 8.56 -19.93 2.75
C TYR A 769 8.00 -19.87 1.34
N THR A 770 8.40 -18.84 0.60
CA THR A 770 8.05 -18.67 -0.80
C THR A 770 9.30 -18.37 -1.61
N TYR A 771 9.50 -19.13 -2.68
CA TYR A 771 10.48 -18.85 -3.71
C TYR A 771 9.75 -18.38 -4.97
N ILE A 772 10.22 -17.30 -5.59
CA ILE A 772 9.67 -16.72 -6.81
C ILE A 772 10.78 -16.54 -7.85
N ASP A 773 10.69 -17.25 -8.94
CA ASP A 773 11.46 -16.99 -10.16
C ASP A 773 10.62 -16.07 -11.06
N HIS A 774 11.18 -14.93 -11.46
CA HIS A 774 10.42 -13.93 -12.18
C HIS A 774 11.28 -13.16 -13.18
N GLY A 775 10.63 -12.72 -14.27
CA GLY A 775 11.27 -11.88 -15.27
C GLY A 775 10.24 -11.20 -16.16
N THR A 776 10.64 -10.09 -16.76
CA THR A 776 9.84 -9.35 -17.73
C THR A 776 10.67 -9.08 -18.99
N GLU A 777 10.01 -9.17 -20.13
CA GLU A 777 10.54 -8.74 -21.42
C GLU A 777 9.93 -7.38 -21.75
N LEU A 778 10.77 -6.40 -22.02
CA LEU A 778 10.33 -5.08 -22.43
C LEU A 778 9.91 -5.08 -23.91
N PRO A 779 9.06 -4.14 -24.35
CA PRO A 779 8.79 -3.92 -25.76
C PRO A 779 10.08 -3.67 -26.55
N GLU A 780 10.11 -4.10 -27.81
CA GLU A 780 11.27 -4.03 -28.69
C GLU A 780 11.86 -2.60 -28.79
N ALA A 781 11.00 -1.58 -28.82
CA ALA A 781 11.42 -0.17 -28.84
C ALA A 781 12.23 0.28 -27.61
N LEU A 782 12.24 -0.50 -26.53
CA LEU A 782 12.91 -0.20 -25.26
C LEU A 782 13.99 -1.23 -24.93
N ALA A 783 14.00 -2.36 -25.62
CA ALA A 783 14.97 -3.42 -25.42
C ALA A 783 16.42 -2.97 -25.69
N GLU A 784 16.63 -1.94 -26.53
CA GLU A 784 17.94 -1.33 -26.75
C GLU A 784 18.53 -0.67 -25.49
N SER A 785 17.67 -0.08 -24.65
CA SER A 785 18.11 0.58 -23.41
C SER A 785 18.32 -0.38 -22.24
N LEU A 786 17.71 -1.58 -22.30
CA LEU A 786 17.75 -2.64 -21.28
C LEU A 786 17.73 -4.01 -21.96
N PRO A 787 18.87 -4.49 -22.49
CA PRO A 787 18.91 -5.77 -23.19
C PRO A 787 18.67 -6.94 -22.20
N GLY A 788 17.97 -7.96 -22.70
CA GLY A 788 17.70 -9.20 -21.96
C GLY A 788 16.48 -9.17 -21.05
N GLN A 789 16.30 -10.26 -20.29
CA GLN A 789 15.20 -10.40 -19.35
C GLN A 789 15.50 -9.61 -18.07
N GLN A 790 14.60 -8.72 -17.70
CA GLN A 790 14.72 -7.88 -16.53
C GLN A 790 13.94 -8.46 -15.32
N ARG A 791 14.41 -8.21 -14.10
CA ARG A 791 13.65 -8.53 -12.88
C ARG A 791 12.40 -7.65 -12.80
N ILE A 792 11.26 -8.21 -12.37
CA ILE A 792 10.04 -7.41 -12.13
C ILE A 792 10.26 -6.58 -10.86
N ALA A 793 10.04 -5.27 -10.96
CA ALA A 793 10.21 -4.35 -9.83
C ALA A 793 9.30 -4.72 -8.65
N GLY A 794 9.84 -4.66 -7.44
CA GLY A 794 9.16 -4.96 -6.18
C GLY A 794 9.05 -6.44 -5.82
N VAL A 795 9.53 -7.36 -6.68
CA VAL A 795 9.47 -8.81 -6.44
C VAL A 795 10.79 -9.31 -5.84
N SER A 796 10.71 -9.88 -4.63
CA SER A 796 11.82 -10.60 -4.00
C SER A 796 11.77 -12.08 -4.36
N ASN A 797 12.94 -12.69 -4.62
CA ASN A 797 13.01 -14.12 -4.93
C ASN A 797 12.70 -15.01 -3.72
N HIS A 798 13.07 -14.58 -2.50
CA HIS A 798 12.91 -15.35 -1.27
C HIS A 798 12.12 -14.56 -0.23
N ILE A 799 11.09 -15.19 0.33
CA ILE A 799 10.27 -14.65 1.41
C ILE A 799 10.12 -15.75 2.45
N ALA A 800 10.41 -15.46 3.71
CA ALA A 800 10.28 -16.42 4.79
C ALA A 800 9.66 -15.76 6.03
N ASN A 801 8.74 -16.45 6.67
CA ASN A 801 8.18 -16.02 7.95
C ASN A 801 8.19 -17.22 8.91
N ALA A 802 8.62 -16.98 10.13
CA ALA A 802 8.63 -17.99 11.17
C ALA A 802 8.11 -17.40 12.48
N SER A 803 7.25 -18.11 13.17
CA SER A 803 6.73 -17.71 14.48
C SER A 803 6.76 -18.90 15.43
N VAL A 804 7.21 -18.64 16.65
CA VAL A 804 7.06 -19.53 17.78
C VAL A 804 6.10 -18.87 18.75
N PHE A 805 5.13 -19.61 19.23
CA PHE A 805 4.15 -19.08 20.17
C PHE A 805 3.90 -20.08 21.30
N TYR A 806 3.58 -19.52 22.46
CA TYR A 806 3.16 -20.24 23.64
C TYR A 806 1.77 -19.74 24.04
N GLU A 807 0.87 -20.64 24.40
CA GLU A 807 -0.46 -20.25 24.86
C GLU A 807 -1.01 -21.24 25.90
N ASN A 808 -1.41 -20.69 27.03
CA ASN A 808 -2.21 -21.39 28.03
C ASN A 808 -3.48 -20.58 28.35
N GLN A 809 -4.21 -20.93 29.40
CA GLN A 809 -5.48 -20.31 29.78
C GLN A 809 -5.36 -18.83 30.14
N SER A 810 -4.23 -18.37 30.66
CA SER A 810 -4.04 -17.03 31.20
C SER A 810 -2.94 -16.22 30.52
N PHE A 811 -2.08 -16.88 29.76
CA PHE A 811 -0.92 -16.25 29.16
C PHE A 811 -0.70 -16.72 27.72
N SER A 812 -0.45 -15.77 26.83
CA SER A 812 0.07 -16.09 25.49
C SER A 812 1.27 -15.20 25.16
N ALA A 813 2.23 -15.76 24.42
CA ALA A 813 3.37 -15.05 23.88
C ALA A 813 3.69 -15.55 22.48
N ARG A 814 4.15 -14.66 21.63
CA ARG A 814 4.53 -14.96 20.24
C ARG A 814 5.76 -14.15 19.85
N LEU A 815 6.73 -14.83 19.26
CA LEU A 815 7.91 -14.24 18.62
C LEU A 815 7.83 -14.57 17.13
N SER A 816 7.91 -13.56 16.28
CA SER A 816 7.78 -13.69 14.83
C SER A 816 8.97 -13.05 14.12
N TYR A 817 9.56 -13.76 13.17
CA TYR A 817 10.61 -13.27 12.31
C TYR A 817 10.13 -13.29 10.86
N ASN A 818 10.22 -12.15 10.19
CA ASN A 818 9.85 -11.97 8.80
C ASN A 818 11.10 -11.58 8.00
N TYR A 819 11.35 -12.26 6.89
CA TYR A 819 12.49 -12.03 6.01
C TYR A 819 12.04 -11.91 4.55
N ARG A 820 12.64 -10.98 3.82
CA ARG A 820 12.59 -10.90 2.36
C ARG A 820 14.00 -10.67 1.79
N SER A 821 14.31 -11.30 0.65
CA SER A 821 15.56 -11.04 -0.07
C SER A 821 15.53 -9.69 -0.79
N ASP A 822 16.65 -9.31 -1.37
CA ASP A 822 16.79 -8.15 -2.24
C ASP A 822 15.80 -8.15 -3.41
N PHE A 823 15.48 -6.95 -3.89
CA PHE A 823 14.60 -6.76 -5.03
C PHE A 823 14.89 -5.43 -5.74
N VAL A 824 14.60 -5.38 -7.04
CA VAL A 824 14.64 -4.13 -7.79
C VAL A 824 13.48 -3.24 -7.37
N VAL A 825 13.77 -2.03 -6.90
CA VAL A 825 12.75 -1.04 -6.53
C VAL A 825 12.20 -0.37 -7.79
N VAL A 826 13.11 0.08 -8.67
CA VAL A 826 12.79 0.82 -9.89
C VAL A 826 13.97 0.74 -10.86
N TYR A 827 13.70 0.87 -12.14
CA TYR A 827 14.68 1.10 -13.17
C TYR A 827 14.71 2.60 -13.51
N ASN A 828 15.85 3.25 -13.29
CA ASN A 828 16.02 4.68 -13.55
C ASN A 828 17.10 4.91 -14.61
N ARG A 829 16.89 5.89 -15.48
CA ARG A 829 17.96 6.38 -16.36
C ARG A 829 19.03 7.08 -15.56
N VAL A 830 20.26 6.80 -15.88
CA VAL A 830 21.41 7.48 -15.29
C VAL A 830 21.54 8.83 -15.95
N ASN A 831 21.53 9.90 -15.16
CA ASN A 831 21.91 11.22 -15.64
C ASN A 831 23.44 11.34 -15.51
N ASP A 832 24.14 11.10 -16.59
CA ASP A 832 25.61 11.23 -16.66
C ASP A 832 25.97 12.45 -17.51
N PRO A 833 26.35 13.57 -16.88
CA PRO A 833 26.73 14.78 -17.61
C PRO A 833 27.93 14.59 -18.57
N SER A 834 28.72 13.53 -18.40
CA SER A 834 29.85 13.23 -19.28
C SER A 834 29.42 12.75 -20.66
N LEU A 835 28.19 12.32 -20.85
CA LEU A 835 27.64 11.91 -22.14
C LEU A 835 27.22 13.10 -23.02
N GLY A 836 27.25 14.31 -22.47
CA GLY A 836 26.80 15.54 -23.13
C GLY A 836 25.40 16.00 -22.69
N ALA A 837 25.13 17.28 -22.91
CA ALA A 837 23.84 17.86 -22.56
C ALA A 837 22.70 17.21 -23.38
N GLY A 838 21.70 16.69 -22.70
CA GLY A 838 20.54 16.04 -23.34
C GLY A 838 20.73 14.58 -23.74
N VAL A 839 21.92 14.00 -23.58
CA VAL A 839 22.15 12.57 -23.82
C VAL A 839 21.70 11.77 -22.58
N LEU A 840 20.73 10.89 -22.81
CA LEU A 840 20.23 10.00 -21.78
C LEU A 840 21.15 8.79 -21.62
N GLY A 841 21.65 8.57 -20.42
CA GLY A 841 22.43 7.39 -20.06
C GLY A 841 21.59 6.11 -20.04
N PRO A 842 22.21 4.95 -19.75
CA PRO A 842 21.51 3.67 -19.67
C PRO A 842 20.47 3.69 -18.55
N THR A 843 19.41 2.92 -18.72
CA THR A 843 18.42 2.66 -17.67
C THR A 843 18.95 1.53 -16.79
N LEU A 844 19.15 1.79 -15.48
CA LEU A 844 19.82 0.85 -14.57
C LEU A 844 18.97 0.63 -13.29
N PRO A 845 19.12 -0.54 -12.64
CA PRO A 845 18.31 -0.87 -11.47
C PRO A 845 18.77 -0.12 -10.22
N VAL A 846 17.77 0.19 -9.40
CA VAL A 846 17.93 0.49 -7.97
C VAL A 846 17.45 -0.73 -7.21
N VAL A 847 18.27 -1.28 -6.33
CA VAL A 847 18.01 -2.52 -5.60
C VAL A 847 17.92 -2.23 -4.11
N GLU A 848 16.86 -2.68 -3.47
CA GLU A 848 16.75 -2.72 -2.02
C GLU A 848 17.34 -4.03 -1.49
N ASP A 849 18.21 -3.94 -0.49
CA ASP A 849 18.86 -5.08 0.13
C ASP A 849 17.88 -5.94 0.93
N GLY A 850 18.16 -7.22 1.02
CA GLY A 850 17.36 -8.13 1.81
C GLY A 850 17.38 -7.78 3.30
N ARG A 851 16.23 -7.90 3.97
CA ARG A 851 16.12 -7.57 5.39
C ARG A 851 15.22 -8.54 6.17
N GLY A 852 15.48 -8.59 7.49
CA GLY A 852 14.64 -9.31 8.45
C GLY A 852 14.09 -8.38 9.53
N SER A 853 12.85 -8.63 9.98
CA SER A 853 12.20 -7.97 11.12
C SER A 853 11.84 -9.00 12.18
N LEU A 854 12.04 -8.65 13.45
CA LEU A 854 11.67 -9.46 14.59
C LEU A 854 10.61 -8.73 15.42
N ASP A 855 9.49 -9.40 15.64
CA ASP A 855 8.34 -8.85 16.36
C ASP A 855 7.99 -9.74 17.56
N PHE A 856 7.55 -9.15 18.66
CA PHE A 856 7.14 -9.85 19.87
C PHE A 856 5.77 -9.37 20.35
N ASN A 857 4.90 -10.30 20.72
CA ASN A 857 3.59 -10.01 21.31
C ASN A 857 3.37 -10.91 22.52
N ALA A 858 2.82 -10.38 23.60
CA ALA A 858 2.42 -11.14 24.78
C ALA A 858 1.10 -10.62 25.34
N THR A 859 0.28 -11.52 25.88
CA THR A 859 -0.94 -11.17 26.60
C THR A 859 -1.04 -11.95 27.90
N LEU A 860 -1.56 -11.29 28.92
CA LEU A 860 -1.89 -11.87 30.20
C LEU A 860 -3.37 -11.62 30.46
N ASP A 861 -4.12 -12.66 30.76
CA ASP A 861 -5.54 -12.62 31.11
C ASP A 861 -5.72 -12.80 32.64
N PRO A 862 -5.62 -11.72 33.45
CA PRO A 862 -5.82 -11.82 34.91
C PRO A 862 -7.22 -12.29 35.28
N THR A 863 -8.19 -12.02 34.44
CA THR A 863 -9.58 -12.48 34.54
C THR A 863 -10.12 -12.85 33.15
N LYS A 864 -11.25 -13.53 33.09
CA LYS A 864 -11.93 -13.87 31.84
C LYS A 864 -12.35 -12.61 31.02
N ASN A 865 -12.42 -11.46 31.68
CA ASN A 865 -12.96 -10.21 31.10
C ASN A 865 -11.88 -9.15 30.84
N VAL A 866 -10.67 -9.32 31.34
CA VAL A 866 -9.59 -8.33 31.25
C VAL A 866 -8.32 -8.99 30.72
N THR A 867 -7.71 -8.37 29.71
CA THR A 867 -6.44 -8.77 29.11
C THR A 867 -5.45 -7.61 29.20
N ILE A 868 -4.26 -7.85 29.69
CA ILE A 868 -3.11 -6.94 29.58
C ILE A 868 -2.29 -7.39 28.37
N ALA A 869 -1.96 -6.49 27.48
CA ALA A 869 -1.24 -6.77 26.26
C ALA A 869 0.05 -5.96 26.15
N PHE A 870 1.10 -6.60 25.68
CA PHE A 870 2.37 -5.98 25.31
C PHE A 870 2.71 -6.37 23.88
N SER A 871 3.19 -5.43 23.07
CA SER A 871 3.76 -5.72 21.75
C SER A 871 4.98 -4.87 21.47
N ALA A 872 5.91 -5.42 20.70
CA ALA A 872 7.10 -4.76 20.21
C ALA A 872 7.33 -5.17 18.76
N THR A 873 7.43 -4.20 17.84
CA THR A 873 7.69 -4.43 16.42
C THR A 873 9.07 -3.91 16.03
N ASN A 874 9.70 -4.58 15.06
CA ASN A 874 11.06 -4.27 14.57
C ASN A 874 12.10 -4.21 15.70
N LEU A 875 12.16 -5.23 16.55
CA LEU A 875 13.08 -5.32 17.69
C LEU A 875 14.55 -5.27 17.29
N LEU A 876 14.89 -5.75 16.10
CA LEU A 876 16.25 -5.70 15.56
C LEU A 876 16.66 -4.30 15.10
N GLY A 877 15.73 -3.35 15.01
CA GLY A 877 16.00 -2.01 14.50
C GLY A 877 16.47 -2.01 13.04
N ALA A 878 15.93 -2.91 12.23
CA ALA A 878 16.33 -3.07 10.83
C ALA A 878 16.15 -1.75 10.07
N ALA A 879 17.18 -1.38 9.29
CA ALA A 879 17.13 -0.30 8.31
C ALA A 879 16.78 -0.87 6.93
N ALA A 880 16.16 -0.05 6.06
CA ALA A 880 16.04 -0.33 4.64
C ALA A 880 17.20 0.35 3.92
N THR A 881 18.03 -0.43 3.24
CA THR A 881 19.18 0.05 2.47
C THR A 881 18.98 -0.24 0.98
N ASN A 882 19.26 0.75 0.16
CA ASN A 882 19.17 0.64 -1.28
C ASN A 882 20.52 1.01 -1.88
N HIS A 883 20.89 0.31 -2.94
CA HIS A 883 22.03 0.68 -3.78
C HIS A 883 21.58 0.89 -5.22
N ARG A 884 22.35 1.70 -5.93
CA ARG A 884 22.06 2.04 -7.32
C ARG A 884 23.23 1.70 -8.22
N GLN A 885 22.95 0.99 -9.29
CA GLN A 885 23.88 0.84 -10.39
C GLN A 885 23.92 2.14 -11.21
N TYR A 886 25.11 2.59 -11.63
CA TYR A 886 25.28 3.84 -12.37
C TYR A 886 26.01 3.69 -13.70
N ASP A 887 26.54 2.51 -14.01
CA ASP A 887 27.14 2.19 -15.30
C ASP A 887 26.81 0.77 -15.79
N ALA A 888 27.15 0.48 -17.04
CA ALA A 888 26.89 -0.83 -17.64
C ALA A 888 27.76 -1.95 -17.07
N GLU A 889 28.89 -1.61 -16.43
CA GLU A 889 29.84 -2.53 -15.81
C GLU A 889 29.34 -3.11 -14.49
N GLY A 890 28.20 -2.62 -13.96
CA GLY A 890 27.59 -3.09 -12.72
C GLY A 890 28.08 -2.35 -11.47
N ASN A 891 28.78 -1.25 -11.62
CA ASN A 891 29.22 -0.46 -10.49
C ASN A 891 28.05 0.20 -9.77
N THR A 892 28.08 0.15 -8.42
CA THR A 892 27.01 0.68 -7.57
C THR A 892 27.51 1.74 -6.61
N TYR A 893 26.59 2.63 -6.20
CA TYR A 893 26.71 3.45 -5.01
C TYR A 893 25.53 3.19 -4.08
N PRO A 894 25.68 3.34 -2.75
CA PRO A 894 24.50 3.37 -1.88
C PRO A 894 23.60 4.54 -2.32
N TRP A 895 22.31 4.27 -2.43
CA TRP A 895 21.35 5.30 -2.81
C TRP A 895 20.60 5.84 -1.60
N GLN A 896 20.03 4.98 -0.79
CA GLN A 896 19.29 5.38 0.40
C GLN A 896 19.53 4.41 1.55
N THR A 897 19.73 4.95 2.74
CA THR A 897 19.63 4.21 4.00
C THR A 897 18.56 4.85 4.86
N ARG A 898 17.51 4.09 5.19
CA ARG A 898 16.31 4.57 5.89
C ARG A 898 16.09 3.79 7.18
N PHE A 899 15.91 4.51 8.29
CA PHE A 899 15.71 3.93 9.61
C PHE A 899 14.23 3.73 9.90
N LEU A 900 13.84 2.49 10.16
CA LEU A 900 12.48 2.14 10.51
C LEU A 900 12.26 2.27 12.02
N GLU A 901 11.03 2.61 12.43
CA GLU A 901 10.68 2.68 13.84
C GLU A 901 10.72 1.29 14.52
N THR A 902 11.20 1.27 15.77
CA THR A 902 10.87 0.19 16.72
C THR A 902 9.75 0.72 17.59
N ILE A 903 8.63 0.00 17.66
CA ILE A 903 7.41 0.45 18.33
C ILE A 903 7.11 -0.47 19.50
N TYR A 904 6.87 0.10 20.67
CA TYR A 904 6.45 -0.63 21.87
C TYR A 904 5.02 -0.21 22.24
N ARG A 905 4.16 -1.19 22.56
CA ARG A 905 2.80 -0.96 23.04
C ARG A 905 2.53 -1.70 24.34
N VAL A 906 1.83 -1.04 25.23
CA VAL A 906 1.27 -1.63 26.45
C VAL A 906 -0.19 -1.21 26.52
N GLY A 907 -1.09 -2.15 26.70
CA GLY A 907 -2.51 -1.87 26.73
C GLY A 907 -3.32 -2.78 27.63
N VAL A 908 -4.52 -2.33 27.90
CA VAL A 908 -5.55 -3.10 28.61
C VAL A 908 -6.76 -3.24 27.70
N ARG A 909 -7.30 -4.44 27.61
CA ARG A 909 -8.53 -4.76 26.89
C ARG A 909 -9.54 -5.33 27.88
N PHE A 910 -10.82 -5.09 27.59
CA PHE A 910 -11.91 -5.65 28.37
C PHE A 910 -13.01 -6.19 27.45
N ARG A 911 -13.76 -7.19 27.94
CA ARG A 911 -14.91 -7.78 27.25
C ARG A 911 -15.96 -8.25 28.24
N PHE A 912 -17.22 -7.93 27.98
CA PHE A 912 -18.38 -8.30 28.78
C PHE A 912 -19.51 -8.84 27.93
#